data_2bc835ad6e0ce69bed21defa52a1f258
#
_entry.id   2bc835ad6e0ce69bed21defa52a1f258
#
_cell.length_a   1.000
_cell.length_b   1.000
_cell.length_c   1.000
_cell.angle_alpha   90.00
_cell.angle_beta   90.00
_cell.angle_gamma   90.00
#
_symmetry.space_group_name_H-M   'P 1'
#
loop_
_entity.id
_entity.type
_entity.pdbx_description
1 polymer ?
#
loop_
_entity_poly.entity_id
_entity_poly.type
_entity_poly.pdbx_seq_one_letter_code
_entity_poly.pdbx_strand_id
1 'polypeptide(L)'
;MKLGKKTLSVILSVAMVSTLAVSSAAVASATDKTAAKTASSFSWDNASVYFLLTDRFNNGDTSNDHSYNRGLNQDGTVANLNTNAAAFQGGDFVGITQKINEGYFNDLGVNALWISAPYEQTHGYLVGGTGKVNYPHYAYHGYYVLDYTNPDANFGTIDEFRQMVDTAHEHGIRVVLDVVMNHAGYATMVDMDQYGFGVLADNWKDTYYDWNNISNKAFDKVINYKTQPEKWAKWWGSDWLRAGIAGYTDGGSDDLTKCLEYLPDFKTESTKEVGIPEILKTKWTQEGTLSEKEAYIDYWFAKTGYPRTTRYYEICWLSAWVSEFGIDGFRCDTAKHVEKESWSALKTECTKALAEWKAENPDKALDDSSFWMTGENYGMGLEPSSDYYTAGGFDSMINFTQGGGVPDLTKIDSTYQDYADKINTNDNFNVLTYISSHDDTLANKKDSDMYYQGTAFQLLPGAIQIFYGDESNRQRLSAIHLDNGSKISVSSLGDHSLRSFMNWDSIDNDLEAHWQKVGKFRSSHVAVGAGANAAISSSDANGVAFTRVYDKNGVKDSVAAVITSAANTDVSTDVSSIFADGSVVRNAYDGTTATVANGSVTFNSGAHNTILIEAVSAEAPTAPSTEPTVPVDDDTNPTTPVDDNTNPATEPATAASTDATVAANVVNDKDSSASNSSVDSSSNNDASTGKVATGDSAAVALLTTILLAAGGVIVAVRKKYDKA
;
A
#
# COMPACT_ATOMS: atom_id res chain seq x y z
N MET A 1 -42.07 -20.87 1.75
CA MET A 1 -40.67 -21.26 2.02
C MET A 1 -40.05 -20.11 2.79
N LYS A 2 -39.54 -20.36 3.99
CA LYS A 2 -39.10 -19.32 4.93
C LYS A 2 -37.74 -18.77 4.49
N LEU A 3 -37.69 -17.49 4.12
CA LEU A 3 -36.41 -16.76 4.02
C LEU A 3 -36.03 -16.27 5.42
N GLY A 4 -34.82 -16.61 5.82
CA GLY A 4 -34.28 -16.33 7.15
C GLY A 4 -33.93 -14.85 7.32
N LYS A 5 -34.36 -14.33 8.48
CA LYS A 5 -33.97 -13.03 9.02
C LYS A 5 -32.49 -13.09 9.45
N LYS A 6 -31.59 -12.55 8.68
CA LYS A 6 -30.21 -12.21 9.08
C LYS A 6 -29.65 -11.10 8.19
N THR A 7 -30.26 -9.95 8.18
CA THR A 7 -29.67 -8.72 7.63
C THR A 7 -30.44 -7.53 8.20
N LEU A 8 -30.32 -7.31 9.50
CA LEU A 8 -30.83 -6.10 10.14
C LEU A 8 -30.10 -5.93 11.51
N SER A 9 -28.84 -5.58 11.47
CA SER A 9 -28.07 -5.35 12.71
C SER A 9 -26.87 -4.43 12.51
N VAL A 10 -26.95 -3.37 11.74
CA VAL A 10 -25.85 -2.39 11.68
C VAL A 10 -26.28 -0.92 11.85
N ILE A 11 -27.57 -0.57 11.83
CA ILE A 11 -27.97 0.85 11.94
C ILE A 11 -28.95 1.14 13.09
N LEU A 12 -29.04 0.32 14.13
CA LEU A 12 -29.90 0.63 15.26
C LEU A 12 -29.21 0.49 16.62
N SER A 13 -28.08 1.19 16.79
CA SER A 13 -27.42 1.34 18.10
C SER A 13 -27.19 2.78 18.51
N VAL A 14 -27.98 3.73 18.03
CA VAL A 14 -27.96 5.10 18.56
C VAL A 14 -29.40 5.54 18.83
N ALA A 15 -29.82 5.35 20.03
CA ALA A 15 -30.70 6.19 20.82
C ALA A 15 -31.54 5.38 21.83
N MET A 16 -31.00 5.16 23.03
CA MET A 16 -31.82 5.18 24.25
C MET A 16 -30.94 5.46 25.47
N VAL A 17 -30.70 6.73 25.74
CA VAL A 17 -30.40 7.19 27.08
C VAL A 17 -31.73 7.48 27.74
N SER A 18 -32.17 6.65 28.67
CA SER A 18 -33.16 7.01 29.67
C SER A 18 -32.83 6.34 30.98
N THR A 19 -32.38 7.19 31.89
CA THR A 19 -32.47 7.12 33.36
C THR A 19 -33.31 5.97 33.94
N LEU A 20 -32.70 5.21 34.89
CA LEU A 20 -33.35 4.96 36.20
C LEU A 20 -32.41 4.21 37.18
N ALA A 21 -32.10 4.93 38.26
CA ALA A 21 -32.10 4.51 39.68
C ALA A 21 -31.52 3.14 40.10
N VAL A 22 -30.46 3.29 40.85
CA VAL A 22 -29.98 2.58 42.05
C VAL A 22 -30.87 1.47 42.61
N SER A 23 -30.31 0.25 42.67
CA SER A 23 -30.45 -0.62 43.84
C SER A 23 -29.19 -1.48 43.99
N SER A 24 -28.61 -1.37 45.19
CA SER A 24 -27.46 -2.07 45.71
C SER A 24 -27.73 -3.55 45.97
N ALA A 25 -26.79 -4.40 45.61
CA ALA A 25 -26.13 -5.43 46.37
C ALA A 25 -25.88 -6.71 45.56
N ALA A 26 -24.63 -6.98 45.27
CA ALA A 26 -23.98 -8.23 45.64
C ALA A 26 -22.52 -8.16 45.11
N VAL A 27 -21.59 -8.10 46.02
CA VAL A 27 -20.14 -8.20 45.77
C VAL A 27 -19.84 -9.64 45.35
N ALA A 28 -19.46 -9.83 44.08
CA ALA A 28 -18.69 -10.98 43.68
C ALA A 28 -17.35 -10.45 43.14
N SER A 29 -16.30 -10.84 43.81
CA SER A 29 -14.92 -10.50 43.57
C SER A 29 -14.52 -10.86 42.13
N ALA A 30 -14.56 -9.87 41.22
CA ALA A 30 -13.84 -9.94 39.96
C ALA A 30 -12.44 -9.43 40.27
N THR A 31 -11.44 -10.29 40.15
CA THR A 31 -10.04 -9.95 40.19
C THR A 31 -9.76 -8.95 39.07
N ASP A 32 -9.50 -7.74 39.47
CA ASP A 32 -9.09 -6.62 38.64
C ASP A 32 -7.79 -6.96 37.90
N LYS A 33 -7.91 -7.40 36.64
CA LYS A 33 -6.81 -7.44 35.68
C LYS A 33 -6.79 -6.15 34.90
N THR A 34 -6.65 -5.03 35.55
CA THR A 34 -6.07 -3.85 34.93
C THR A 34 -4.54 -4.06 34.95
N ALA A 35 -4.06 -4.83 33.99
CA ALA A 35 -2.68 -4.67 33.57
C ALA A 35 -2.55 -3.21 33.14
N ALA A 36 -1.73 -2.43 33.82
CA ALA A 36 -1.36 -1.11 33.38
C ALA A 36 -0.86 -1.26 31.93
N LYS A 37 -1.61 -0.68 30.97
CA LYS A 37 -1.19 -0.63 29.56
C LYS A 37 0.17 0.07 29.57
N THR A 38 1.26 -0.65 29.38
CA THR A 38 2.59 -0.08 29.23
C THR A 38 2.48 0.94 28.10
N ALA A 39 3.00 2.15 28.30
CA ALA A 39 3.01 3.18 27.27
C ALA A 39 3.53 2.55 25.97
N SER A 40 2.75 2.65 24.88
CA SER A 40 3.12 2.09 23.60
C SER A 40 4.46 2.66 23.17
N SER A 41 5.40 1.80 22.80
CA SER A 41 6.70 2.23 22.23
C SER A 41 6.56 2.64 20.76
N PHE A 42 5.37 2.54 20.17
CA PHE A 42 5.11 2.92 18.78
C PHE A 42 5.15 4.43 18.59
N SER A 43 5.76 4.86 17.48
CA SER A 43 5.70 6.22 16.97
C SER A 43 5.61 6.17 15.45
N TRP A 44 4.74 6.99 14.86
CA TRP A 44 4.70 7.16 13.40
C TRP A 44 6.05 7.66 12.84
N ASP A 45 6.87 8.33 13.65
CA ASP A 45 8.23 8.73 13.26
C ASP A 45 9.21 7.55 13.12
N ASN A 46 8.83 6.36 13.58
CA ASN A 46 9.59 5.12 13.43
C ASN A 46 8.81 4.06 12.66
N ALA A 47 7.68 4.40 12.07
CA ALA A 47 6.84 3.41 11.40
C ALA A 47 7.57 2.71 10.24
N SER A 48 7.41 1.40 10.17
CA SER A 48 7.71 0.58 9.00
C SER A 48 6.38 0.28 8.31
N VAL A 49 6.06 1.07 7.28
CA VAL A 49 4.83 0.97 6.51
C VAL A 49 5.07 0.05 5.32
N TYR A 50 4.39 -1.09 5.28
CA TYR A 50 4.45 -2.00 4.13
C TYR A 50 3.33 -1.65 3.16
N PHE A 51 3.70 -1.18 1.97
CA PHE A 51 2.76 -0.83 0.91
C PHE A 51 2.58 -1.98 -0.06
N LEU A 52 1.33 -2.39 -0.27
CA LEU A 52 0.98 -3.41 -1.25
C LEU A 52 -0.20 -2.98 -2.13
N LEU A 53 -0.19 -3.43 -3.37
CA LEU A 53 -1.36 -3.42 -4.23
C LEU A 53 -2.15 -4.69 -3.95
N THR A 54 -3.39 -4.57 -3.47
CA THR A 54 -4.25 -5.70 -3.07
C THR A 54 -4.28 -6.78 -4.15
N ASP A 55 -4.58 -6.38 -5.39
CA ASP A 55 -4.64 -7.30 -6.55
C ASP A 55 -3.35 -8.06 -6.85
N ARG A 56 -2.19 -7.55 -6.40
CA ARG A 56 -0.86 -8.05 -6.78
C ARG A 56 -0.16 -8.81 -5.67
N PHE A 57 -0.76 -8.92 -4.51
CA PHE A 57 -0.08 -9.43 -3.33
C PHE A 57 -0.31 -10.92 -3.11
N ASN A 58 -1.51 -11.34 -2.77
CA ASN A 58 -1.84 -12.75 -2.53
C ASN A 58 -3.31 -13.02 -2.86
N ASN A 59 -3.57 -14.06 -3.67
CA ASN A 59 -4.92 -14.51 -3.99
C ASN A 59 -5.37 -15.55 -2.96
N GLY A 60 -6.31 -15.20 -2.12
CA GLY A 60 -6.85 -16.06 -1.06
C GLY A 60 -8.21 -16.66 -1.41
N ASP A 61 -8.97 -16.04 -2.30
CA ASP A 61 -10.28 -16.49 -2.78
C ASP A 61 -10.42 -16.37 -4.30
N THR A 62 -10.14 -17.44 -5.02
CA THR A 62 -10.25 -17.46 -6.49
C THR A 62 -11.67 -17.30 -7.02
N SER A 63 -12.70 -17.33 -6.16
CA SER A 63 -14.09 -17.17 -6.60
C SER A 63 -14.44 -15.72 -6.95
N ASN A 64 -13.65 -14.75 -6.50
CA ASN A 64 -13.84 -13.32 -6.75
C ASN A 64 -13.04 -12.77 -7.93
N ASP A 65 -12.12 -13.56 -8.54
CA ASP A 65 -11.17 -13.13 -9.60
C ASP A 65 -11.84 -12.44 -10.80
N HIS A 66 -13.08 -12.80 -11.09
CA HIS A 66 -13.82 -12.31 -12.26
C HIS A 66 -15.07 -11.51 -11.88
N SER A 67 -15.09 -10.90 -10.72
CA SER A 67 -16.18 -10.01 -10.31
C SER A 67 -16.45 -8.95 -11.39
N TYR A 68 -17.72 -8.56 -11.56
CA TYR A 68 -18.18 -7.67 -12.65
C TYR A 68 -17.90 -8.20 -14.07
N ASN A 69 -17.66 -9.51 -14.23
CA ASN A 69 -17.27 -10.16 -15.48
C ASN A 69 -15.91 -9.64 -16.05
N ARG A 70 -15.04 -9.10 -15.20
CA ARG A 70 -13.72 -8.64 -15.63
C ARG A 70 -12.88 -9.82 -16.12
N GLY A 71 -12.21 -9.64 -17.27
CA GLY A 71 -11.39 -10.68 -17.87
C GLY A 71 -12.17 -11.86 -18.47
N LEU A 72 -13.49 -11.77 -18.64
CA LEU A 72 -14.31 -12.78 -19.31
C LEU A 72 -14.65 -12.38 -20.74
N ASN A 73 -14.84 -13.39 -21.59
CA ASN A 73 -15.48 -13.27 -22.88
C ASN A 73 -16.99 -13.02 -22.72
N GLN A 74 -17.65 -12.60 -23.79
CA GLN A 74 -19.10 -12.36 -23.79
C GLN A 74 -19.92 -13.61 -23.41
N ASP A 75 -19.38 -14.81 -23.63
CA ASP A 75 -20.02 -16.09 -23.29
C ASP A 75 -19.71 -16.56 -21.86
N GLY A 76 -18.97 -15.75 -21.06
CA GLY A 76 -18.60 -16.05 -19.69
C GLY A 76 -17.36 -16.94 -19.51
N THR A 77 -16.69 -17.32 -20.59
CA THR A 77 -15.40 -18.03 -20.49
C THR A 77 -14.27 -17.05 -20.22
N VAL A 78 -13.19 -17.51 -19.58
CA VAL A 78 -12.03 -16.67 -19.31
C VAL A 78 -11.37 -16.23 -20.62
N ALA A 79 -11.14 -14.93 -20.76
CA ALA A 79 -10.54 -14.36 -21.95
C ALA A 79 -9.03 -14.62 -21.98
N ASN A 80 -8.51 -14.96 -23.17
CA ASN A 80 -7.06 -14.95 -23.38
C ASN A 80 -6.63 -13.50 -23.67
N LEU A 81 -6.29 -12.78 -22.60
CA LEU A 81 -5.80 -11.41 -22.69
C LEU A 81 -4.35 -11.41 -23.16
N ASN A 82 -4.03 -10.55 -24.13
CA ASN A 82 -2.68 -10.41 -24.67
C ASN A 82 -1.61 -10.06 -23.64
N THR A 83 -2.01 -9.53 -22.48
CA THR A 83 -1.15 -9.33 -21.32
C THR A 83 -1.99 -9.20 -20.04
N ASN A 84 -1.50 -9.79 -18.97
CA ASN A 84 -2.10 -9.64 -17.64
C ASN A 84 -1.52 -8.46 -16.86
N ALA A 85 -0.57 -7.71 -17.41
CA ALA A 85 0.10 -6.62 -16.69
C ALA A 85 -0.87 -5.54 -16.19
N ALA A 86 -1.91 -5.25 -16.97
CA ALA A 86 -2.92 -4.25 -16.65
C ALA A 86 -4.32 -4.85 -16.39
N ALA A 87 -4.42 -6.16 -16.14
CA ALA A 87 -5.63 -6.85 -15.74
C ALA A 87 -5.60 -7.20 -14.26
N PHE A 88 -6.74 -7.50 -13.68
CA PHE A 88 -6.81 -8.09 -12.34
C PHE A 88 -6.10 -9.44 -12.33
N GLN A 89 -5.37 -9.74 -11.24
CA GLN A 89 -4.61 -10.98 -11.05
C GLN A 89 -5.03 -11.73 -9.78
N GLY A 90 -6.07 -11.28 -9.11
CA GLY A 90 -6.80 -12.01 -8.09
C GLY A 90 -6.33 -11.81 -6.66
N GLY A 91 -5.38 -10.93 -6.37
CA GLY A 91 -5.05 -10.61 -4.97
C GLY A 91 -6.23 -9.94 -4.25
N ASP A 92 -6.46 -10.32 -2.98
CA ASP A 92 -7.67 -9.99 -2.24
C ASP A 92 -7.45 -9.84 -0.72
N PHE A 93 -8.49 -9.43 0.03
CA PHE A 93 -8.44 -9.26 1.49
C PHE A 93 -8.22 -10.58 2.23
N VAL A 94 -8.73 -11.70 1.71
CA VAL A 94 -8.50 -13.04 2.26
C VAL A 94 -7.02 -13.38 2.18
N GLY A 95 -6.41 -13.13 1.03
CA GLY A 95 -4.99 -13.34 0.81
C GLY A 95 -4.09 -12.49 1.71
N ILE A 96 -4.44 -11.21 1.93
CA ILE A 96 -3.73 -10.35 2.88
C ILE A 96 -3.89 -10.92 4.30
N THR A 97 -5.11 -11.29 4.70
CA THR A 97 -5.41 -11.89 6.02
C THR A 97 -4.60 -13.16 6.27
N GLN A 98 -4.44 -14.01 5.25
CA GLN A 98 -3.60 -15.22 5.34
C GLN A 98 -2.15 -14.84 5.67
N LYS A 99 -1.57 -13.85 5.00
CA LYS A 99 -0.18 -13.43 5.23
C LYS A 99 0.03 -12.73 6.57
N ILE A 100 -0.98 -12.03 7.10
CA ILE A 100 -0.96 -11.50 8.46
C ILE A 100 -0.90 -12.66 9.46
N ASN A 101 -1.79 -13.66 9.32
CA ASN A 101 -1.86 -14.82 10.20
C ASN A 101 -0.60 -15.73 10.13
N GLU A 102 0.08 -15.78 8.99
CA GLU A 102 1.38 -16.46 8.83
C GLU A 102 2.51 -15.74 9.58
N GLY A 103 2.30 -14.50 10.05
CA GLY A 103 3.30 -13.68 10.72
C GLY A 103 4.27 -12.97 9.77
N TYR A 104 4.03 -13.02 8.47
CA TYR A 104 4.93 -12.48 7.43
C TYR A 104 5.35 -11.02 7.71
N PHE A 105 4.38 -10.17 8.01
CA PHE A 105 4.65 -8.76 8.29
C PHE A 105 5.35 -8.53 9.63
N ASN A 106 4.97 -9.29 10.67
CA ASN A 106 5.61 -9.20 11.97
C ASN A 106 7.08 -9.65 11.91
N ASP A 107 7.38 -10.68 11.11
CA ASP A 107 8.75 -11.14 10.90
C ASP A 107 9.61 -10.12 10.19
N LEU A 108 9.04 -9.30 9.32
CA LEU A 108 9.71 -8.16 8.69
C LEU A 108 9.81 -6.91 9.58
N GLY A 109 9.23 -6.93 10.80
CA GLY A 109 9.17 -5.76 11.68
C GLY A 109 8.21 -4.68 11.19
N VAL A 110 7.27 -5.02 10.31
CA VAL A 110 6.21 -4.13 9.84
C VAL A 110 5.22 -3.85 10.97
N ASN A 111 4.83 -2.59 11.13
CA ASN A 111 3.89 -2.14 12.15
C ASN A 111 2.75 -1.27 11.61
N ALA A 112 2.76 -1.02 10.31
CA ALA A 112 1.64 -0.44 9.57
C ALA A 112 1.56 -1.04 8.16
N LEU A 113 0.34 -1.30 7.68
CA LEU A 113 0.05 -1.86 6.38
C LEU A 113 -0.71 -0.82 5.56
N TRP A 114 -0.11 -0.33 4.48
CA TRP A 114 -0.79 0.50 3.50
C TRP A 114 -1.26 -0.37 2.35
N ILE A 115 -2.58 -0.46 2.15
CA ILE A 115 -3.21 -1.16 1.04
C ILE A 115 -3.70 -0.17 -0.02
N SER A 116 -3.65 -0.57 -1.28
CA SER A 116 -4.25 0.21 -2.38
C SER A 116 -5.73 0.51 -2.11
N ALA A 117 -6.26 1.59 -2.73
CA ALA A 117 -7.63 2.04 -2.50
C ALA A 117 -8.64 0.88 -2.66
N PRO A 118 -9.37 0.53 -1.60
CA PRO A 118 -10.20 -0.67 -1.56
C PRO A 118 -11.57 -0.49 -2.21
N TYR A 119 -11.93 0.74 -2.58
CA TYR A 119 -13.26 1.13 -3.05
C TYR A 119 -13.61 0.48 -4.37
N GLU A 120 -14.91 0.34 -4.67
CA GLU A 120 -15.39 -0.22 -5.92
C GLU A 120 -14.90 0.61 -7.12
N GLN A 121 -14.24 -0.06 -8.02
CA GLN A 121 -13.61 0.51 -9.21
C GLN A 121 -14.54 0.39 -10.42
N THR A 122 -14.29 1.20 -11.48
CA THR A 122 -14.99 1.06 -12.75
C THR A 122 -14.93 -0.38 -13.28
N HIS A 123 -16.04 -0.91 -13.80
CA HIS A 123 -16.17 -2.34 -14.10
C HIS A 123 -15.49 -2.75 -15.39
N GLY A 124 -15.53 -1.89 -16.41
CA GLY A 124 -14.92 -2.18 -17.70
C GLY A 124 -13.44 -1.77 -17.77
N TYR A 125 -12.82 -2.08 -18.89
CA TYR A 125 -11.44 -1.70 -19.17
C TYR A 125 -11.36 -0.48 -20.12
N LEU A 126 -10.21 0.18 -20.05
CA LEU A 126 -9.76 1.20 -20.99
C LEU A 126 -8.71 0.63 -21.93
N VAL A 127 -8.37 1.39 -22.97
CA VAL A 127 -7.31 1.01 -23.88
C VAL A 127 -5.97 1.43 -23.28
N GLY A 128 -5.23 0.46 -22.75
CA GLY A 128 -3.83 0.62 -22.36
C GLY A 128 -2.87 0.45 -23.54
N GLY A 129 -1.63 0.89 -23.38
CA GLY A 129 -0.56 0.73 -24.36
C GLY A 129 -0.24 2.00 -25.15
N THR A 130 0.73 1.90 -26.07
CA THR A 130 1.28 3.04 -26.81
C THR A 130 0.71 3.21 -28.23
N GLY A 131 -0.40 2.53 -28.54
CA GLY A 131 -1.04 2.57 -29.85
C GLY A 131 -0.45 1.60 -30.90
N LYS A 132 0.76 1.06 -30.66
CA LYS A 132 1.33 0.00 -31.52
C LYS A 132 0.92 -1.39 -31.06
N VAL A 133 0.93 -1.58 -29.75
CA VAL A 133 0.39 -2.77 -29.08
C VAL A 133 -0.46 -2.25 -27.95
N ASN A 134 -1.74 -2.54 -28.00
CA ASN A 134 -2.72 -2.16 -27.00
C ASN A 134 -3.19 -3.40 -26.24
N TYR A 135 -3.65 -3.16 -25.02
CA TYR A 135 -4.15 -4.19 -24.12
C TYR A 135 -5.31 -3.64 -23.27
N PRO A 136 -6.15 -4.49 -22.70
CA PRO A 136 -7.17 -4.03 -21.77
C PRO A 136 -6.49 -3.54 -20.49
N HIS A 137 -6.84 -2.33 -20.06
CA HIS A 137 -6.37 -1.72 -18.84
C HIS A 137 -7.53 -1.61 -17.85
N TYR A 138 -7.56 -2.49 -16.85
CA TYR A 138 -8.50 -2.49 -15.75
C TYR A 138 -7.99 -1.71 -14.55
N ALA A 139 -8.89 -1.31 -13.68
CA ALA A 139 -8.61 -0.49 -12.49
C ALA A 139 -8.08 -1.28 -11.28
N TYR A 140 -7.27 -2.32 -11.50
CA TYR A 140 -6.73 -3.19 -10.44
C TYR A 140 -5.93 -2.46 -9.36
N HIS A 141 -5.43 -1.27 -9.69
CA HIS A 141 -4.59 -0.44 -8.82
C HIS A 141 -5.37 0.40 -7.79
N GLY A 142 -6.70 0.54 -7.95
CA GLY A 142 -7.53 1.26 -6.98
C GLY A 142 -7.80 2.74 -7.30
N TYR A 143 -7.23 3.29 -8.38
CA TYR A 143 -7.31 4.74 -8.66
C TYR A 143 -8.45 5.17 -9.58
N TYR A 144 -9.34 4.27 -10.01
CA TYR A 144 -10.48 4.60 -10.87
C TYR A 144 -11.80 4.29 -10.16
N VAL A 145 -12.03 5.01 -9.06
CA VAL A 145 -13.17 4.79 -8.15
C VAL A 145 -14.49 5.07 -8.83
N LEU A 146 -15.42 4.12 -8.74
CA LEU A 146 -16.82 4.25 -9.12
C LEU A 146 -17.70 4.59 -7.89
N ASP A 147 -17.48 3.91 -6.77
CA ASP A 147 -18.27 4.07 -5.54
C ASP A 147 -17.39 3.96 -4.30
N TYR A 148 -17.30 5.03 -3.52
CA TYR A 148 -16.50 5.09 -2.29
C TYR A 148 -17.12 4.34 -1.10
N THR A 149 -18.35 3.87 -1.23
CA THR A 149 -19.13 3.32 -0.10
C THR A 149 -19.12 1.81 -0.01
N ASN A 150 -18.52 1.12 -0.99
CA ASN A 150 -18.38 -0.33 -1.04
C ASN A 150 -16.92 -0.70 -1.38
N PRO A 151 -16.43 -1.87 -0.97
CA PRO A 151 -15.18 -2.41 -1.50
C PRO A 151 -15.39 -2.92 -2.93
N ASP A 152 -14.31 -2.99 -3.71
CA ASP A 152 -14.32 -3.68 -5.00
C ASP A 152 -14.48 -5.19 -4.78
N ALA A 153 -15.42 -5.80 -5.50
CA ALA A 153 -15.73 -7.21 -5.30
C ALA A 153 -14.61 -8.17 -5.77
N ASN A 154 -13.63 -7.70 -6.56
CA ASN A 154 -12.41 -8.50 -6.82
C ASN A 154 -11.46 -8.49 -5.61
N PHE A 155 -11.55 -7.49 -4.74
CA PHE A 155 -10.78 -7.46 -3.51
C PHE A 155 -11.47 -8.17 -2.36
N GLY A 156 -12.79 -8.35 -2.45
CA GLY A 156 -13.59 -9.07 -1.46
C GLY A 156 -14.81 -8.30 -0.96
N THR A 157 -15.41 -8.85 0.08
CA THR A 157 -16.61 -8.31 0.75
C THR A 157 -16.28 -7.38 1.91
N ILE A 158 -17.27 -6.64 2.40
CA ILE A 158 -17.18 -5.83 3.63
C ILE A 158 -16.76 -6.67 4.85
N ASP A 159 -17.27 -7.90 4.95
CA ASP A 159 -16.94 -8.78 6.08
C ASP A 159 -15.48 -9.28 6.01
N GLU A 160 -14.98 -9.58 4.83
CA GLU A 160 -13.56 -9.95 4.62
C GLU A 160 -12.63 -8.77 4.85
N PHE A 161 -13.02 -7.56 4.41
CA PHE A 161 -12.28 -6.34 4.73
C PHE A 161 -12.21 -6.11 6.25
N ARG A 162 -13.34 -6.24 6.96
CA ARG A 162 -13.39 -6.14 8.42
C ARG A 162 -12.48 -7.17 9.07
N GLN A 163 -12.54 -8.42 8.62
CA GLN A 163 -11.69 -9.48 9.14
C GLN A 163 -10.20 -9.18 8.94
N MET A 164 -9.83 -8.65 7.78
CA MET A 164 -8.45 -8.24 7.50
C MET A 164 -7.97 -7.15 8.47
N VAL A 165 -8.78 -6.10 8.70
CA VAL A 165 -8.44 -5.00 9.62
C VAL A 165 -8.36 -5.52 11.06
N ASP A 166 -9.36 -6.27 11.52
CA ASP A 166 -9.38 -6.86 12.87
C ASP A 166 -8.14 -7.74 13.09
N THR A 167 -7.81 -8.61 12.11
CA THR A 167 -6.61 -9.46 12.17
C THR A 167 -5.32 -8.64 12.20
N ALA A 168 -5.22 -7.57 11.41
CA ALA A 168 -4.05 -6.68 11.45
C ALA A 168 -3.87 -6.07 12.85
N HIS A 169 -4.95 -5.57 13.46
CA HIS A 169 -4.93 -5.03 14.83
C HIS A 169 -4.56 -6.09 15.87
N GLU A 170 -5.08 -7.31 15.77
CA GLU A 170 -4.70 -8.43 16.66
C GLU A 170 -3.19 -8.73 16.60
N HIS A 171 -2.56 -8.54 15.45
CA HIS A 171 -1.13 -8.70 15.23
C HIS A 171 -0.30 -7.42 15.52
N GLY A 172 -0.92 -6.35 16.03
CA GLY A 172 -0.25 -5.09 16.35
C GLY A 172 0.08 -4.21 15.15
N ILE A 173 -0.53 -4.48 14.00
CA ILE A 173 -0.30 -3.79 12.73
C ILE A 173 -1.44 -2.80 12.47
N ARG A 174 -1.10 -1.54 12.22
CA ARG A 174 -2.05 -0.48 11.84
C ARG A 174 -2.41 -0.57 10.39
N VAL A 175 -3.62 -0.14 10.03
CA VAL A 175 -4.09 -0.14 8.63
C VAL A 175 -4.19 1.29 8.10
N VAL A 176 -3.54 1.52 6.96
CA VAL A 176 -3.54 2.77 6.20
C VAL A 176 -4.20 2.52 4.85
N LEU A 177 -5.22 3.29 4.51
CA LEU A 177 -5.88 3.20 3.21
C LEU A 177 -5.35 4.25 2.24
N ASP A 178 -5.25 3.89 0.97
CA ASP A 178 -5.09 4.86 -0.11
C ASP A 178 -6.42 5.57 -0.37
N VAL A 179 -6.41 6.89 -0.50
CA VAL A 179 -7.60 7.70 -0.76
C VAL A 179 -7.41 8.63 -1.93
N VAL A 180 -8.41 8.68 -2.80
CA VAL A 180 -8.41 9.43 -4.05
C VAL A 180 -9.51 10.47 -3.99
N MET A 181 -9.18 11.75 -3.74
CA MET A 181 -10.15 12.84 -3.66
C MET A 181 -10.13 13.76 -4.89
N ASN A 182 -9.14 13.64 -5.76
CA ASN A 182 -9.02 14.53 -6.91
C ASN A 182 -9.97 14.16 -8.05
N HIS A 183 -10.26 12.86 -8.23
CA HIS A 183 -10.95 12.39 -9.43
C HIS A 183 -11.74 11.10 -9.19
N ALA A 184 -12.73 10.87 -10.05
CA ALA A 184 -13.40 9.58 -10.18
C ALA A 184 -12.72 8.70 -11.25
N GLY A 185 -13.12 7.43 -11.34
CA GLY A 185 -12.73 6.56 -12.43
C GLY A 185 -13.36 6.97 -13.78
N TYR A 186 -12.77 6.53 -14.89
CA TYR A 186 -13.28 6.81 -16.23
C TYR A 186 -14.64 6.16 -16.48
N ALA A 187 -15.40 6.73 -17.42
CA ALA A 187 -16.60 6.10 -17.98
C ALA A 187 -16.21 4.90 -18.84
N THR A 188 -16.53 3.68 -18.42
CA THR A 188 -16.33 2.49 -19.24
C THR A 188 -17.61 2.07 -19.96
N MET A 189 -17.48 1.33 -21.06
CA MET A 189 -18.64 0.86 -21.80
C MET A 189 -19.56 -0.05 -20.99
N VAL A 190 -18.99 -0.82 -20.06
CA VAL A 190 -19.75 -1.69 -19.15
C VAL A 190 -20.59 -0.85 -18.20
N ASP A 191 -20.00 0.16 -17.56
CA ASP A 191 -20.71 1.06 -16.65
C ASP A 191 -21.77 1.89 -17.37
N MET A 192 -21.48 2.36 -18.60
CA MET A 192 -22.43 3.08 -19.43
C MET A 192 -23.68 2.25 -19.73
N ASP A 193 -23.52 0.98 -20.10
CA ASP A 193 -24.63 0.05 -20.40
C ASP A 193 -25.38 -0.30 -19.10
N GLN A 194 -24.66 -0.64 -18.03
CA GLN A 194 -25.25 -1.07 -16.77
C GLN A 194 -26.07 0.03 -16.09
N TYR A 195 -25.58 1.27 -16.10
CA TYR A 195 -26.19 2.39 -15.36
C TYR A 195 -26.90 3.40 -16.28
N GLY A 196 -26.90 3.19 -17.59
CA GLY A 196 -27.69 3.94 -18.55
C GLY A 196 -27.29 5.40 -18.72
N PHE A 197 -26.00 5.70 -18.67
CA PHE A 197 -25.47 7.05 -18.91
C PHE A 197 -24.61 7.12 -20.20
N GLY A 198 -24.28 8.34 -20.63
CA GLY A 198 -23.46 8.57 -21.81
C GLY A 198 -24.15 8.18 -23.13
N VAL A 199 -23.39 8.13 -24.21
CA VAL A 199 -23.89 7.80 -25.56
C VAL A 199 -23.11 6.62 -26.12
N LEU A 200 -23.70 5.45 -26.04
CA LEU A 200 -23.14 4.17 -26.45
C LEU A 200 -23.92 3.61 -27.65
N ALA A 201 -23.22 3.06 -28.63
CA ALA A 201 -23.86 2.43 -29.78
C ALA A 201 -24.38 1.02 -29.42
N ASP A 202 -25.47 0.57 -30.07
CA ASP A 202 -26.09 -0.72 -29.75
C ASP A 202 -25.17 -1.93 -29.95
N ASN A 203 -24.19 -1.81 -30.84
CA ASN A 203 -23.19 -2.87 -31.14
C ASN A 203 -21.89 -2.74 -30.36
N TRP A 204 -21.86 -2.02 -29.25
CA TRP A 204 -20.65 -1.79 -28.48
C TRP A 204 -19.97 -3.07 -27.97
N LYS A 205 -20.75 -4.12 -27.70
CA LYS A 205 -20.25 -5.43 -27.25
C LYS A 205 -19.32 -6.08 -28.26
N ASP A 206 -19.63 -5.96 -29.56
CA ASP A 206 -18.76 -6.48 -30.63
C ASP A 206 -17.38 -5.81 -30.63
N THR A 207 -17.30 -4.54 -30.18
CA THR A 207 -16.05 -3.81 -30.08
C THR A 207 -15.34 -4.11 -28.74
N TYR A 208 -16.09 -4.19 -27.64
CA TYR A 208 -15.54 -4.42 -26.29
C TYR A 208 -14.90 -5.79 -26.17
N TYR A 209 -15.52 -6.85 -26.70
CA TYR A 209 -15.00 -8.22 -26.64
C TYR A 209 -14.08 -8.61 -27.80
N ASP A 210 -13.71 -7.67 -28.69
CA ASP A 210 -12.71 -7.92 -29.75
C ASP A 210 -11.27 -7.71 -29.20
N TRP A 211 -10.80 -8.69 -28.42
CA TRP A 211 -9.48 -8.65 -27.78
C TRP A 211 -8.31 -8.50 -28.77
N ASN A 212 -8.53 -8.76 -30.06
CA ASN A 212 -7.51 -8.63 -31.10
C ASN A 212 -7.42 -7.22 -31.71
N ASN A 213 -8.41 -6.35 -31.43
CA ASN A 213 -8.49 -5.01 -32.04
C ASN A 213 -8.77 -3.91 -30.99
N ILE A 214 -8.17 -4.05 -29.81
CA ILE A 214 -8.28 -3.03 -28.75
C ILE A 214 -7.60 -1.75 -29.21
N SER A 215 -8.37 -0.66 -29.34
CA SER A 215 -7.84 0.65 -29.70
C SER A 215 -8.82 1.77 -29.40
N ASN A 216 -8.30 2.96 -29.05
CA ASN A 216 -9.12 4.17 -28.91
C ASN A 216 -9.93 4.44 -30.16
N LYS A 217 -9.35 4.22 -31.35
CA LYS A 217 -10.06 4.38 -32.62
C LYS A 217 -11.27 3.43 -32.77
N ALA A 218 -11.19 2.23 -32.21
CA ALA A 218 -12.33 1.30 -32.18
C ALA A 218 -13.39 1.79 -31.19
N PHE A 219 -12.98 2.22 -30.00
CA PHE A 219 -13.85 2.74 -28.94
C PHE A 219 -14.57 4.02 -29.38
N ASP A 220 -13.88 4.96 -30.04
CA ASP A 220 -14.46 6.21 -30.58
C ASP A 220 -15.56 5.98 -31.62
N LYS A 221 -15.69 4.79 -32.19
CA LYS A 221 -16.79 4.46 -33.11
C LYS A 221 -18.07 4.09 -32.39
N VAL A 222 -17.96 3.64 -31.15
CA VAL A 222 -19.12 3.14 -30.37
C VAL A 222 -19.44 4.04 -29.18
N ILE A 223 -18.51 4.91 -28.73
CA ILE A 223 -18.75 5.92 -27.68
C ILE A 223 -18.80 7.29 -28.36
N ASN A 224 -19.85 8.07 -28.11
CA ASN A 224 -19.91 9.46 -28.57
C ASN A 224 -19.82 10.44 -27.41
N TYR A 225 -18.61 10.95 -27.18
CA TYR A 225 -18.34 11.93 -26.13
C TYR A 225 -18.81 13.37 -26.44
N LYS A 226 -19.31 13.64 -27.68
CA LYS A 226 -19.54 15.00 -28.17
C LYS A 226 -21.02 15.41 -28.25
N THR A 227 -21.92 14.49 -27.99
CA THR A 227 -23.37 14.73 -28.14
C THR A 227 -24.11 14.28 -26.88
N GLN A 228 -25.37 14.77 -26.76
CA GLN A 228 -26.32 14.41 -25.70
C GLN A 228 -25.75 14.63 -24.28
N PRO A 229 -25.34 15.87 -23.91
CA PRO A 229 -24.75 16.17 -22.61
C PRO A 229 -25.69 15.79 -21.45
N GLU A 230 -27.00 15.77 -21.66
CA GLU A 230 -28.00 15.30 -20.69
C GLU A 230 -27.86 13.82 -20.32
N LYS A 231 -27.36 12.99 -21.24
CA LYS A 231 -27.05 11.59 -20.92
C LYS A 231 -25.75 11.46 -20.14
N TRP A 232 -24.75 12.29 -20.47
CA TRP A 232 -23.50 12.32 -19.70
C TRP A 232 -23.71 12.88 -18.30
N ALA A 233 -24.65 13.83 -18.12
CA ALA A 233 -25.00 14.36 -16.80
C ALA A 233 -25.60 13.30 -15.84
N LYS A 234 -26.06 12.15 -16.35
CA LYS A 234 -26.49 11.02 -15.53
C LYS A 234 -25.35 10.26 -14.85
N TRP A 235 -24.12 10.56 -15.18
CA TRP A 235 -22.98 10.07 -14.46
C TRP A 235 -22.72 10.95 -13.23
N TRP A 236 -21.58 11.60 -13.10
CA TRP A 236 -21.30 12.50 -11.98
C TRP A 236 -21.94 13.89 -12.13
N GLY A 237 -22.11 14.37 -13.36
CA GLY A 237 -22.68 15.67 -13.68
C GLY A 237 -21.69 16.85 -13.56
N SER A 238 -22.02 17.96 -14.26
CA SER A 238 -21.14 19.15 -14.31
C SER A 238 -21.04 19.93 -13.00
N ASP A 239 -21.88 19.63 -12.02
CA ASP A 239 -21.79 20.22 -10.69
C ASP A 239 -20.74 19.51 -9.83
N TRP A 240 -20.45 18.26 -10.13
CA TRP A 240 -19.43 17.45 -9.49
C TRP A 240 -18.07 17.55 -10.19
N LEU A 241 -18.06 17.45 -11.53
CA LEU A 241 -16.83 17.39 -12.33
C LEU A 241 -16.58 18.69 -13.07
N ARG A 242 -15.31 19.10 -13.15
CA ARG A 242 -14.89 20.26 -13.97
C ARG A 242 -14.44 19.84 -15.37
N ALA A 243 -13.83 18.65 -15.50
CA ALA A 243 -13.20 18.20 -16.72
C ALA A 243 -13.34 16.67 -16.90
N GLY A 244 -12.87 16.15 -18.03
CA GLY A 244 -12.80 14.70 -18.29
C GLY A 244 -14.01 14.11 -19.01
N ILE A 245 -15.04 14.86 -19.34
CA ILE A 245 -16.28 14.39 -20.00
C ILE A 245 -16.83 15.37 -21.02
N ALA A 246 -17.61 14.85 -21.96
CA ALA A 246 -18.32 15.65 -22.97
C ALA A 246 -19.22 16.72 -22.35
N GLY A 247 -19.05 17.95 -22.82
CA GLY A 247 -19.80 19.11 -22.37
C GLY A 247 -19.23 19.80 -21.13
N TYR A 248 -18.15 19.29 -20.54
CA TYR A 248 -17.39 19.93 -19.48
C TYR A 248 -16.17 20.66 -20.03
N THR A 249 -15.62 21.59 -19.26
CA THR A 249 -14.41 22.33 -19.65
C THR A 249 -13.17 21.43 -19.60
N ASP A 250 -12.12 21.81 -20.32
CA ASP A 250 -10.88 21.03 -20.38
C ASP A 250 -10.01 21.15 -19.12
N GLY A 251 -10.51 21.71 -18.03
CA GLY A 251 -9.74 22.01 -16.83
C GLY A 251 -8.84 23.23 -16.98
N GLY A 252 -8.17 23.62 -15.90
CA GLY A 252 -7.23 24.74 -15.85
C GLY A 252 -5.79 24.33 -16.15
N SER A 253 -4.86 25.25 -15.86
CA SER A 253 -3.42 25.05 -16.08
C SER A 253 -2.60 24.99 -14.79
N ASP A 254 -3.19 25.32 -13.66
CA ASP A 254 -2.57 25.21 -12.34
C ASP A 254 -2.80 23.84 -11.71
N ASP A 255 -2.10 23.55 -10.61
CA ASP A 255 -2.17 22.22 -9.99
C ASP A 255 -3.57 21.86 -9.46
N LEU A 256 -4.38 22.81 -9.03
CA LEU A 256 -5.71 22.57 -8.47
C LEU A 256 -6.81 22.40 -9.51
N THR A 257 -6.60 22.87 -10.71
CA THR A 257 -7.65 22.91 -11.74
C THR A 257 -7.33 22.12 -13.00
N LYS A 258 -6.09 21.64 -13.17
CA LYS A 258 -5.73 20.84 -14.33
C LYS A 258 -6.32 19.44 -14.22
N CYS A 259 -6.85 18.97 -15.34
CA CYS A 259 -7.28 17.60 -15.47
C CYS A 259 -6.05 16.68 -15.63
N LEU A 260 -5.86 15.72 -14.72
CA LEU A 260 -4.81 14.72 -14.82
C LEU A 260 -5.26 13.63 -15.79
N GLU A 261 -4.50 13.42 -16.86
CA GLU A 261 -4.70 12.31 -17.81
C GLU A 261 -6.15 12.13 -18.28
N TYR A 262 -6.93 13.21 -18.34
CA TYR A 262 -8.36 13.21 -18.68
C TYR A 262 -9.24 12.43 -17.68
N LEU A 263 -8.76 12.18 -16.47
CA LEU A 263 -9.58 11.64 -15.39
C LEU A 263 -10.73 12.61 -15.07
N PRO A 264 -11.90 12.09 -14.69
CA PRO A 264 -13.04 12.90 -14.26
C PRO A 264 -12.71 13.69 -12.99
N ASP A 265 -12.36 14.95 -13.15
CA ASP A 265 -11.78 15.83 -12.14
C ASP A 265 -12.85 16.47 -11.26
N PHE A 266 -12.83 16.21 -9.96
CA PHE A 266 -13.81 16.70 -9.00
C PHE A 266 -13.64 18.18 -8.71
N LYS A 267 -14.75 18.89 -8.45
CA LYS A 267 -14.79 20.29 -8.03
C LYS A 267 -14.70 20.40 -6.51
N THR A 268 -13.60 19.94 -5.94
CA THR A 268 -13.40 19.96 -4.49
C THR A 268 -13.37 21.37 -3.90
N GLU A 269 -13.00 22.39 -4.68
CA GLU A 269 -13.03 23.79 -4.31
C GLU A 269 -14.44 24.40 -4.28
N SER A 270 -15.42 23.73 -4.91
CA SER A 270 -16.76 24.30 -5.10
C SER A 270 -17.51 24.49 -3.78
N THR A 271 -18.04 25.69 -3.58
CA THR A 271 -18.96 26.01 -2.48
C THR A 271 -20.43 25.83 -2.86
N LYS A 272 -20.70 25.40 -4.10
CA LYS A 272 -22.05 25.11 -4.55
C LYS A 272 -22.54 23.81 -3.91
N GLU A 273 -23.72 23.86 -3.29
CA GLU A 273 -24.36 22.64 -2.81
C GLU A 273 -24.80 21.77 -3.99
N VAL A 274 -24.59 20.45 -3.84
CA VAL A 274 -24.92 19.41 -4.81
C VAL A 274 -25.76 18.31 -4.16
N GLY A 275 -26.46 17.56 -4.96
CA GLY A 275 -27.10 16.31 -4.53
C GLY A 275 -26.17 15.12 -4.78
N ILE A 276 -26.56 13.94 -4.33
CA ILE A 276 -25.90 12.68 -4.66
C ILE A 276 -25.85 12.53 -6.18
N PRO A 277 -24.71 12.15 -6.77
CA PRO A 277 -24.58 11.97 -8.23
C PRO A 277 -25.58 10.95 -8.78
N GLU A 278 -26.11 11.19 -9.97
CA GLU A 278 -27.12 10.30 -10.58
C GLU A 278 -26.60 8.87 -10.78
N ILE A 279 -25.30 8.71 -11.07
CA ILE A 279 -24.67 7.38 -11.17
C ILE A 279 -24.82 6.60 -9.85
N LEU A 280 -24.51 7.20 -8.73
CA LEU A 280 -24.61 6.53 -7.43
C LEU A 280 -26.07 6.26 -7.05
N LYS A 281 -26.99 7.18 -7.31
CA LYS A 281 -28.42 6.93 -7.09
C LYS A 281 -28.91 5.75 -7.95
N THR A 282 -28.50 5.69 -9.21
CA THR A 282 -28.89 4.59 -10.10
C THR A 282 -28.33 3.27 -9.59
N LYS A 283 -27.03 3.25 -9.28
CA LYS A 283 -26.34 2.07 -8.74
C LYS A 283 -26.99 1.59 -7.44
N TRP A 284 -27.09 2.44 -6.45
CA TRP A 284 -27.68 2.09 -5.16
C TRP A 284 -29.17 1.71 -5.24
N THR A 285 -29.89 2.24 -6.23
CA THR A 285 -31.28 1.79 -6.52
C THR A 285 -31.29 0.37 -7.05
N GLN A 286 -30.38 0.03 -7.99
CA GLN A 286 -30.25 -1.33 -8.54
C GLN A 286 -29.83 -2.34 -7.45
N GLU A 287 -29.00 -1.94 -6.53
CA GLU A 287 -28.54 -2.73 -5.37
C GLU A 287 -29.57 -2.80 -4.23
N GLY A 288 -30.58 -1.92 -4.23
CA GLY A 288 -31.56 -1.82 -3.16
C GLY A 288 -31.04 -1.13 -1.88
N THR A 289 -29.91 -0.40 -1.97
CA THR A 289 -29.21 0.24 -0.82
C THR A 289 -29.44 1.75 -0.75
N LEU A 290 -30.07 2.38 -1.75
CA LEU A 290 -30.18 3.85 -1.86
C LEU A 290 -30.71 4.51 -0.58
N SER A 291 -31.80 4.02 0.00
CA SER A 291 -32.40 4.67 1.19
C SER A 291 -31.51 4.55 2.42
N GLU A 292 -30.71 3.50 2.55
CA GLU A 292 -29.74 3.33 3.63
C GLU A 292 -28.58 4.31 3.47
N LYS A 293 -28.04 4.41 2.25
CA LYS A 293 -26.94 5.35 1.94
C LYS A 293 -27.37 6.81 2.11
N GLU A 294 -28.59 7.17 1.66
CA GLU A 294 -29.16 8.51 1.88
C GLU A 294 -29.34 8.82 3.37
N ALA A 295 -29.84 7.88 4.16
CA ALA A 295 -30.03 8.07 5.59
C ALA A 295 -28.71 8.30 6.33
N TYR A 296 -27.65 7.56 5.96
CA TYR A 296 -26.31 7.78 6.52
C TYR A 296 -25.75 9.16 6.14
N ILE A 297 -25.86 9.55 4.88
CA ILE A 297 -25.41 10.86 4.39
C ILE A 297 -26.16 11.99 5.14
N ASP A 298 -27.50 11.88 5.26
CA ASP A 298 -28.31 12.85 5.97
C ASP A 298 -27.91 12.97 7.45
N TYR A 299 -27.67 11.84 8.11
CA TYR A 299 -27.19 11.79 9.50
C TYR A 299 -25.83 12.49 9.62
N TRP A 300 -24.86 12.18 8.73
CA TRP A 300 -23.52 12.73 8.78
C TRP A 300 -23.53 14.27 8.61
N PHE A 301 -24.25 14.78 7.61
CA PHE A 301 -24.37 16.22 7.39
C PHE A 301 -25.11 16.92 8.56
N ALA A 302 -26.10 16.30 9.15
CA ALA A 302 -26.79 16.82 10.33
C ALA A 302 -25.87 16.85 11.56
N LYS A 303 -25.03 15.81 11.75
CA LYS A 303 -24.05 15.71 12.85
C LYS A 303 -22.94 16.74 12.72
N THR A 304 -22.40 16.94 11.52
CA THR A 304 -21.22 17.77 11.28
C THR A 304 -21.55 19.24 11.01
N GLY A 305 -22.73 19.52 10.44
CA GLY A 305 -23.16 20.87 10.04
C GLY A 305 -22.46 21.42 8.79
N TYR A 306 -21.69 20.61 8.07
CA TYR A 306 -21.06 21.03 6.82
C TYR A 306 -22.09 21.27 5.71
N PRO A 307 -21.80 22.16 4.72
CA PRO A 307 -22.64 22.31 3.54
C PRO A 307 -22.50 21.09 2.61
N ARG A 308 -23.55 20.76 1.89
CA ARG A 308 -23.57 19.60 0.96
C ARG A 308 -22.85 19.91 -0.34
N THR A 309 -21.53 20.06 -0.30
CA THR A 309 -20.67 20.27 -1.47
C THR A 309 -19.88 19.02 -1.83
N THR A 310 -19.28 18.97 -3.02
CA THR A 310 -18.47 17.85 -3.51
C THR A 310 -17.48 17.34 -2.46
N ARG A 311 -16.61 18.23 -1.93
CA ARG A 311 -15.60 17.86 -0.93
C ARG A 311 -16.18 17.21 0.32
N TYR A 312 -17.32 17.67 0.82
CA TYR A 312 -17.87 17.13 2.06
C TYR A 312 -18.65 15.83 1.87
N TYR A 313 -19.12 15.53 0.67
CA TYR A 313 -19.59 14.18 0.35
C TYR A 313 -18.44 13.17 0.35
N GLU A 314 -17.30 13.51 -0.26
CA GLU A 314 -16.13 12.65 -0.25
C GLU A 314 -15.59 12.43 1.17
N ILE A 315 -15.53 13.49 1.99
CA ILE A 315 -15.14 13.38 3.41
C ILE A 315 -16.15 12.50 4.18
N CYS A 316 -17.45 12.63 3.90
CA CYS A 316 -18.48 11.77 4.49
C CYS A 316 -18.21 10.29 4.18
N TRP A 317 -17.98 9.96 2.92
CA TRP A 317 -17.74 8.58 2.49
C TRP A 317 -16.42 8.02 3.03
N LEU A 318 -15.35 8.80 2.97
CA LEU A 318 -14.01 8.37 3.42
C LEU A 318 -13.95 8.23 4.95
N SER A 319 -14.54 9.17 5.71
CA SER A 319 -14.57 9.06 7.18
C SER A 319 -15.45 7.91 7.68
N ALA A 320 -16.40 7.42 6.86
CA ALA A 320 -17.20 6.25 7.17
C ALA A 320 -16.33 4.99 7.34
N TRP A 321 -15.30 4.80 6.53
CA TRP A 321 -14.37 3.68 6.65
C TRP A 321 -13.60 3.72 7.98
N VAL A 322 -13.22 4.90 8.42
CA VAL A 322 -12.55 5.06 9.73
C VAL A 322 -13.53 4.74 10.87
N SER A 323 -14.74 5.26 10.77
CA SER A 323 -15.81 5.06 11.78
C SER A 323 -16.23 3.60 11.90
N GLU A 324 -16.25 2.87 10.80
CA GLU A 324 -16.75 1.49 10.74
C GLU A 324 -15.68 0.46 11.10
N PHE A 325 -14.44 0.67 10.65
CA PHE A 325 -13.39 -0.34 10.72
C PHE A 325 -12.22 0.03 11.64
N GLY A 326 -12.14 1.27 12.13
CA GLY A 326 -11.01 1.71 12.96
C GLY A 326 -9.72 1.91 12.17
N ILE A 327 -9.83 2.36 10.93
CA ILE A 327 -8.67 2.65 10.08
C ILE A 327 -7.76 3.70 10.74
N ASP A 328 -6.47 3.40 10.84
CA ASP A 328 -5.49 4.19 11.60
C ASP A 328 -4.93 5.38 10.82
N GLY A 329 -5.00 5.34 9.49
CA GLY A 329 -4.46 6.41 8.67
C GLY A 329 -4.86 6.37 7.20
N PHE A 330 -4.54 7.45 6.48
CA PHE A 330 -4.68 7.53 5.03
C PHE A 330 -3.37 7.93 4.36
N ARG A 331 -3.12 7.33 3.20
CA ARG A 331 -2.24 7.90 2.18
C ARG A 331 -3.11 8.64 1.17
N CYS A 332 -2.86 9.93 1.02
CA CYS A 332 -3.65 10.81 0.17
C CYS A 332 -2.99 10.96 -1.20
N ASP A 333 -3.64 10.37 -2.21
CA ASP A 333 -3.24 10.43 -3.60
C ASP A 333 -3.30 11.87 -4.12
N THR A 334 -2.34 12.22 -4.99
CA THR A 334 -2.33 13.51 -5.71
C THR A 334 -2.60 14.73 -4.81
N ALA A 335 -2.02 14.80 -3.61
CA ALA A 335 -2.34 15.81 -2.59
C ALA A 335 -2.22 17.26 -3.09
N LYS A 336 -1.35 17.54 -4.07
CA LYS A 336 -1.19 18.88 -4.65
C LYS A 336 -2.34 19.32 -5.55
N HIS A 337 -3.21 18.40 -5.96
CA HIS A 337 -4.32 18.65 -6.87
C HIS A 337 -5.65 18.89 -6.16
N VAL A 338 -5.66 18.82 -4.82
CA VAL A 338 -6.81 19.08 -3.96
C VAL A 338 -6.45 20.17 -2.96
N GLU A 339 -7.39 21.05 -2.63
CA GLU A 339 -7.17 22.15 -1.71
C GLU A 339 -6.77 21.65 -0.32
N LYS A 340 -5.82 22.34 0.31
CA LYS A 340 -5.34 22.00 1.66
C LYS A 340 -6.45 22.03 2.71
N GLU A 341 -7.44 22.89 2.55
CA GLU A 341 -8.62 22.94 3.41
C GLU A 341 -9.47 21.67 3.32
N SER A 342 -9.51 21.01 2.15
CA SER A 342 -10.17 19.71 1.98
C SER A 342 -9.46 18.62 2.76
N TRP A 343 -8.15 18.57 2.67
CA TRP A 343 -7.31 17.62 3.43
C TRP A 343 -7.41 17.86 4.93
N SER A 344 -7.36 19.13 5.38
CA SER A 344 -7.49 19.48 6.80
C SER A 344 -8.86 19.10 7.36
N ALA A 345 -9.92 19.26 6.58
CA ALA A 345 -11.27 18.84 6.96
C ALA A 345 -11.38 17.30 7.03
N LEU A 346 -10.81 16.58 6.06
CA LEU A 346 -10.73 15.11 6.08
C LEU A 346 -9.99 14.62 7.33
N LYS A 347 -8.79 15.16 7.62
CA LYS A 347 -8.01 14.85 8.82
C LYS A 347 -8.84 15.06 10.09
N THR A 348 -9.55 16.17 10.16
CA THR A 348 -10.38 16.52 11.33
C THR A 348 -11.48 15.48 11.56
N GLU A 349 -12.23 15.13 10.53
CA GLU A 349 -13.34 14.17 10.67
C GLU A 349 -12.86 12.75 10.90
N CYS A 350 -11.78 12.31 10.23
CA CYS A 350 -11.18 11.00 10.47
C CYS A 350 -10.57 10.87 11.88
N THR A 351 -9.96 11.95 12.41
CA THR A 351 -9.46 11.95 13.79
C THR A 351 -10.59 11.75 14.81
N LYS A 352 -11.74 12.43 14.59
CA LYS A 352 -12.93 12.23 15.45
C LYS A 352 -13.49 10.82 15.31
N ALA A 353 -13.62 10.34 14.06
CA ALA A 353 -14.15 9.01 13.77
C ALA A 353 -13.30 7.90 14.43
N LEU A 354 -11.97 7.97 14.34
CA LEU A 354 -11.09 7.00 14.98
C LEU A 354 -11.15 7.08 16.51
N ALA A 355 -11.23 8.29 17.08
CA ALA A 355 -11.37 8.45 18.52
C ALA A 355 -12.70 7.88 19.04
N GLU A 356 -13.81 8.09 18.32
CA GLU A 356 -15.11 7.48 18.63
C GLU A 356 -15.04 5.96 18.52
N TRP A 357 -14.46 5.43 17.43
CA TRP A 357 -14.31 3.99 17.23
C TRP A 357 -13.47 3.34 18.34
N LYS A 358 -12.34 3.94 18.75
CA LYS A 358 -11.49 3.43 19.84
C LYS A 358 -12.22 3.42 21.18
N ALA A 359 -13.06 4.42 21.42
CA ALA A 359 -13.88 4.49 22.64
C ALA A 359 -14.97 3.39 22.67
N GLU A 360 -15.52 3.03 21.50
CA GLU A 360 -16.53 1.97 21.36
C GLU A 360 -15.92 0.57 21.28
N ASN A 361 -14.64 0.45 20.87
CA ASN A 361 -13.93 -0.80 20.67
C ASN A 361 -12.59 -0.85 21.47
N PRO A 362 -12.59 -0.66 22.78
CA PRO A 362 -11.37 -0.55 23.58
C PRO A 362 -10.50 -1.81 23.54
N ASP A 363 -11.10 -2.97 23.29
CA ASP A 363 -10.39 -4.25 23.21
C ASP A 363 -9.68 -4.46 21.87
N LYS A 364 -10.08 -3.72 20.82
CA LYS A 364 -9.46 -3.76 19.49
C LYS A 364 -8.48 -2.63 19.26
N ALA A 365 -8.59 -1.53 20.00
CA ALA A 365 -7.71 -0.38 19.86
C ALA A 365 -6.27 -0.73 20.26
N LEU A 366 -5.32 -0.51 19.36
CA LEU A 366 -3.89 -0.81 19.59
C LEU A 366 -3.28 0.10 20.65
N ASP A 367 -3.56 1.40 20.56
CA ASP A 367 -3.04 2.46 21.45
C ASP A 367 -3.91 3.72 21.35
N ASP A 368 -3.42 4.81 21.94
CA ASP A 368 -4.10 6.11 21.92
C ASP A 368 -3.61 7.03 20.78
N SER A 369 -2.87 6.49 19.80
CA SER A 369 -2.38 7.26 18.64
C SER A 369 -3.54 7.88 17.89
N SER A 370 -3.37 9.15 17.49
CA SER A 370 -4.34 9.85 16.65
C SER A 370 -4.32 9.30 15.22
N PHE A 371 -5.38 9.57 14.47
CA PHE A 371 -5.44 9.27 13.04
C PHE A 371 -4.24 9.87 12.31
N TRP A 372 -3.55 9.08 11.49
CA TRP A 372 -2.36 9.51 10.76
C TRP A 372 -2.67 9.78 9.29
N MET A 373 -2.01 10.80 8.70
CA MET A 373 -2.22 11.14 7.31
C MET A 373 -0.90 11.49 6.62
N THR A 374 -0.58 10.79 5.53
CA THR A 374 0.55 11.10 4.65
C THR A 374 0.06 11.51 3.27
N GLY A 375 0.73 12.45 2.62
CA GLY A 375 0.33 13.01 1.32
C GLY A 375 1.34 12.74 0.22
N GLU A 376 0.83 12.47 -0.98
CA GLU A 376 1.65 12.45 -2.19
C GLU A 376 1.68 13.83 -2.84
N ASN A 377 2.83 14.49 -2.77
CA ASN A 377 3.16 15.61 -3.62
C ASN A 377 4.35 15.21 -4.50
N TYR A 378 4.05 14.74 -5.70
CA TYR A 378 5.04 14.10 -6.60
C TYR A 378 6.30 14.96 -6.76
N GLY A 379 7.45 14.36 -6.44
CA GLY A 379 8.76 14.99 -6.50
C GLY A 379 9.16 15.78 -5.24
N MET A 380 8.30 15.87 -4.20
CA MET A 380 8.62 16.52 -2.95
C MET A 380 9.71 15.76 -2.18
N GLY A 381 10.66 16.48 -1.60
CA GLY A 381 11.68 15.93 -0.69
C GLY A 381 11.41 16.29 0.77
N LEU A 382 12.49 16.52 1.54
CA LEU A 382 12.41 16.93 2.94
C LEU A 382 12.19 18.45 3.04
N GLU A 383 10.96 18.87 3.17
CA GLU A 383 10.56 20.28 3.23
C GLU A 383 9.79 20.62 4.52
N PRO A 384 10.46 20.76 5.68
CA PRO A 384 9.80 21.01 6.97
C PRO A 384 8.92 22.26 7.02
N SER A 385 9.21 23.25 6.17
CA SER A 385 8.43 24.49 6.08
C SER A 385 7.21 24.42 5.17
N SER A 386 6.93 23.24 4.59
CA SER A 386 5.77 23.07 3.70
C SER A 386 4.46 23.30 4.46
N ASP A 387 3.54 24.03 3.84
CA ASP A 387 2.22 24.30 4.40
C ASP A 387 1.25 23.10 4.32
N TYR A 388 1.66 21.99 3.71
CA TYR A 388 0.94 20.72 3.84
C TYR A 388 0.82 20.26 5.29
N TYR A 389 1.86 20.46 6.12
CA TYR A 389 1.82 20.13 7.54
C TYR A 389 0.90 21.04 8.34
N THR A 390 0.89 22.33 8.06
CA THR A 390 0.15 23.33 8.86
C THR A 390 -1.25 23.61 8.33
N ALA A 391 -1.41 23.86 7.03
CA ALA A 391 -2.69 24.14 6.39
C ALA A 391 -3.41 22.88 5.90
N GLY A 392 -2.66 21.87 5.46
CA GLY A 392 -3.20 20.60 4.96
C GLY A 392 -3.52 19.59 6.07
N GLY A 393 -2.92 19.74 7.25
CA GLY A 393 -3.12 18.83 8.38
C GLY A 393 -2.45 17.48 8.23
N PHE A 394 -1.47 17.36 7.33
CA PHE A 394 -0.70 16.13 7.16
C PHE A 394 0.30 15.94 8.31
N ASP A 395 0.43 14.71 8.77
CA ASP A 395 1.47 14.32 9.74
C ASP A 395 2.79 14.00 9.03
N SER A 396 2.70 13.58 7.78
CA SER A 396 3.82 13.14 6.95
C SER A 396 3.59 13.49 5.48
N MET A 397 4.65 13.61 4.71
CA MET A 397 4.61 13.66 3.25
C MET A 397 5.53 12.58 2.67
N ILE A 398 5.16 12.02 1.52
CA ILE A 398 6.01 11.06 0.82
C ILE A 398 7.28 11.76 0.34
N ASN A 399 8.43 11.17 0.70
CA ASN A 399 9.75 11.68 0.34
C ASN A 399 10.30 10.96 -0.90
N PHE A 400 10.35 11.66 -2.02
CA PHE A 400 10.82 11.15 -3.31
C PHE A 400 12.35 11.14 -3.46
N THR A 401 13.10 11.68 -2.49
CA THR A 401 14.56 11.87 -2.61
C THR A 401 15.33 10.56 -2.78
N GLN A 402 14.84 9.46 -2.20
CA GLN A 402 15.51 8.16 -2.21
C GLN A 402 14.95 7.18 -3.25
N GLY A 403 14.06 7.63 -4.13
CA GLY A 403 13.50 6.78 -5.19
C GLY A 403 14.58 6.11 -6.04
N GLY A 404 14.56 4.77 -6.03
CA GLY A 404 15.54 3.94 -6.74
C GLY A 404 16.77 3.50 -5.95
N GLY A 405 16.84 3.81 -4.66
CA GLY A 405 17.85 3.32 -3.71
C GLY A 405 18.44 4.40 -2.82
N VAL A 406 18.92 3.99 -1.65
CA VAL A 406 19.64 4.87 -0.72
C VAL A 406 21.02 5.25 -1.27
N PRO A 407 21.62 6.37 -0.81
CA PRO A 407 22.98 6.75 -1.17
C PRO A 407 24.01 5.69 -0.80
N ASP A 408 25.14 5.73 -1.45
CA ASP A 408 26.29 4.88 -1.12
C ASP A 408 26.84 5.17 0.29
N LEU A 409 27.69 4.27 0.78
CA LEU A 409 28.26 4.30 2.13
C LEU A 409 28.98 5.62 2.47
N THR A 410 29.51 6.33 1.45
CA THR A 410 30.22 7.60 1.65
C THR A 410 29.31 8.79 1.96
N LYS A 411 27.98 8.64 1.72
CA LYS A 411 27.00 9.71 1.87
C LYS A 411 25.91 9.39 2.88
N ILE A 412 25.73 8.11 3.23
CA ILE A 412 24.59 7.69 4.05
C ILE A 412 24.61 8.33 5.44
N ASP A 413 25.81 8.52 6.04
CA ASP A 413 25.94 9.17 7.33
C ASP A 413 25.39 10.60 7.35
N SER A 414 25.78 11.40 6.35
CA SER A 414 25.24 12.76 6.20
C SER A 414 23.75 12.79 5.92
N THR A 415 23.23 11.79 5.22
CA THR A 415 21.77 11.63 4.98
C THR A 415 21.06 11.33 6.30
N TYR A 416 21.58 10.42 7.12
CA TYR A 416 21.01 10.12 8.44
C TYR A 416 21.00 11.35 9.34
N GLN A 417 22.10 12.12 9.36
CA GLN A 417 22.16 13.33 10.17
C GLN A 417 21.14 14.37 9.71
N ASP A 418 21.07 14.66 8.40
CA ASP A 418 20.11 15.63 7.84
C ASP A 418 18.65 15.26 8.15
N TYR A 419 18.28 13.97 8.00
CA TYR A 419 16.93 13.49 8.28
C TYR A 419 16.61 13.58 9.77
N ALA A 420 17.49 13.07 10.63
CA ALA A 420 17.29 13.10 12.07
C ALA A 420 17.20 14.53 12.61
N ASP A 421 18.05 15.45 12.13
CA ASP A 421 18.01 16.86 12.53
C ASP A 421 16.69 17.51 12.16
N LYS A 422 16.21 17.32 10.93
CA LYS A 422 14.92 17.87 10.48
C LYS A 422 13.74 17.34 11.29
N ILE A 423 13.70 16.02 11.56
CA ILE A 423 12.65 15.38 12.33
C ILE A 423 12.67 15.81 13.80
N ASN A 424 13.85 15.94 14.40
CA ASN A 424 13.97 16.27 15.82
C ASN A 424 13.91 17.78 16.13
N THR A 425 13.98 18.65 15.12
CA THR A 425 13.92 20.11 15.29
C THR A 425 12.63 20.75 14.82
N ASN A 426 11.70 19.96 14.24
CA ASN A 426 10.41 20.44 13.72
C ASN A 426 9.28 19.56 14.27
N ASP A 427 8.51 20.08 15.21
CA ASP A 427 7.52 19.30 15.99
C ASP A 427 6.40 18.64 15.17
N ASN A 428 6.07 19.17 13.99
CA ASN A 428 4.98 18.66 13.14
C ASN A 428 5.50 18.13 11.79
N PHE A 429 6.75 17.70 11.76
CA PHE A 429 7.38 17.25 10.53
C PHE A 429 7.77 15.79 10.61
N ASN A 430 7.27 14.99 9.70
CA ASN A 430 7.79 13.67 9.39
C ASN A 430 7.70 13.40 7.89
N VAL A 431 8.37 12.36 7.45
CA VAL A 431 8.38 11.92 6.04
C VAL A 431 8.15 10.43 5.97
N LEU A 432 7.52 9.99 4.90
CA LEU A 432 7.43 8.59 4.52
C LEU A 432 8.40 8.36 3.36
N THR A 433 9.59 7.84 3.67
CA THR A 433 10.64 7.61 2.67
C THR A 433 10.52 6.23 2.05
N TYR A 434 10.69 6.14 0.73
CA TYR A 434 10.72 4.88 -0.02
C TYR A 434 11.99 4.75 -0.88
N ILE A 435 12.33 3.52 -1.25
CA ILE A 435 13.33 3.20 -2.28
C ILE A 435 12.69 2.60 -3.53
N SER A 436 11.53 1.99 -3.37
CA SER A 436 10.69 1.48 -4.46
C SER A 436 9.27 2.00 -4.34
N SER A 437 8.62 2.27 -5.48
CA SER A 437 7.21 2.63 -5.53
C SER A 437 6.53 2.05 -6.77
N HIS A 438 5.20 2.13 -6.78
CA HIS A 438 4.37 1.65 -7.88
C HIS A 438 4.34 2.60 -9.10
N ASP A 439 4.76 3.87 -8.95
CA ASP A 439 4.66 4.93 -9.97
C ASP A 439 6.01 5.45 -10.46
N ASP A 440 7.10 5.19 -9.75
CA ASP A 440 8.41 5.77 -10.08
C ASP A 440 9.44 4.70 -10.47
N THR A 441 9.87 3.86 -9.53
CA THR A 441 10.98 2.94 -9.74
C THR A 441 10.98 1.80 -8.74
N LEU A 442 11.74 0.74 -9.04
CA LEU A 442 12.17 -0.27 -8.07
C LEU A 442 13.66 -0.07 -7.73
N ALA A 443 14.02 -0.27 -6.47
CA ALA A 443 15.41 -0.28 -6.00
C ALA A 443 16.19 -1.49 -6.54
N ASN A 444 15.51 -2.61 -6.76
CA ASN A 444 16.08 -3.82 -7.34
C ASN A 444 16.40 -3.61 -8.82
N LYS A 445 17.56 -3.05 -9.09
CA LYS A 445 18.15 -2.87 -10.43
C LYS A 445 19.27 -3.88 -10.61
N LYS A 446 19.68 -4.13 -11.85
CA LYS A 446 20.66 -5.15 -12.24
C LYS A 446 21.93 -5.21 -11.38
N ASP A 447 22.41 -4.10 -10.87
CA ASP A 447 23.66 -4.01 -10.10
C ASP A 447 23.42 -3.49 -8.66
N SER A 448 22.16 -3.52 -8.17
CA SER A 448 21.81 -3.11 -6.82
C SER A 448 22.22 -4.18 -5.81
N ASP A 449 22.90 -3.76 -4.75
CA ASP A 449 23.11 -4.60 -3.56
C ASP A 449 21.91 -4.45 -2.61
N MET A 450 20.94 -5.35 -2.73
CA MET A 450 19.71 -5.31 -1.93
C MET A 450 19.93 -5.62 -0.44
N TYR A 451 21.07 -6.22 -0.06
CA TYR A 451 21.45 -6.34 1.36
C TYR A 451 21.85 -4.98 1.92
N TYR A 452 22.72 -4.25 1.21
CA TYR A 452 23.07 -2.89 1.58
C TYR A 452 21.83 -1.97 1.59
N GLN A 453 21.00 -2.05 0.54
CA GLN A 453 19.77 -1.27 0.46
C GLN A 453 18.88 -1.56 1.68
N GLY A 454 18.66 -2.84 2.03
CA GLY A 454 17.85 -3.25 3.16
C GLY A 454 18.37 -2.71 4.50
N THR A 455 19.69 -2.81 4.73
CA THR A 455 20.29 -2.24 5.97
C THR A 455 20.15 -0.72 6.00
N ALA A 456 20.66 -0.03 4.99
CA ALA A 456 20.75 1.42 5.02
C ALA A 456 19.36 2.10 4.94
N PHE A 457 18.42 1.51 4.22
CA PHE A 457 17.05 2.00 4.14
C PHE A 457 16.29 1.85 5.46
N GLN A 458 16.32 0.66 6.06
CA GLN A 458 15.60 0.41 7.31
C GLN A 458 16.21 1.15 8.52
N LEU A 459 17.44 1.62 8.41
CA LEU A 459 18.08 2.49 9.41
C LEU A 459 17.87 4.00 9.16
N LEU A 460 17.10 4.41 8.13
CA LEU A 460 16.77 5.83 7.91
C LEU A 460 15.92 6.39 9.06
N PRO A 461 16.17 7.64 9.49
CA PRO A 461 15.24 8.39 10.33
C PRO A 461 13.93 8.74 9.60
N GLY A 462 12.84 8.84 10.36
CA GLY A 462 11.49 9.02 9.86
C GLY A 462 10.80 7.71 9.56
N ALA A 463 9.54 7.76 9.13
CA ALA A 463 8.82 6.59 8.65
C ALA A 463 9.39 6.09 7.31
N ILE A 464 9.36 4.79 7.09
CA ILE A 464 9.78 4.17 5.84
C ILE A 464 8.62 3.41 5.20
N GLN A 465 8.61 3.40 3.86
CA GLN A 465 7.68 2.62 3.04
C GLN A 465 8.42 1.47 2.36
N ILE A 466 8.18 0.25 2.79
CA ILE A 466 8.61 -0.96 2.09
C ILE A 466 7.56 -1.26 1.00
N PHE A 467 7.96 -1.24 -0.26
CA PHE A 467 7.08 -1.64 -1.35
C PHE A 467 7.13 -3.15 -1.52
N TYR A 468 5.96 -3.80 -1.57
CA TYR A 468 5.87 -5.26 -1.58
C TYR A 468 6.88 -5.88 -2.55
N GLY A 469 7.66 -6.80 -2.02
CA GLY A 469 8.68 -7.53 -2.76
C GLY A 469 10.08 -6.90 -2.79
N ASP A 470 10.33 -5.77 -2.12
CA ASP A 470 11.71 -5.26 -1.94
C ASP A 470 12.55 -6.26 -1.14
N GLU A 471 11.95 -6.87 -0.12
CA GLU A 471 12.54 -7.87 0.77
C GLU A 471 12.74 -9.25 0.12
N SER A 472 11.97 -9.56 -0.92
CA SER A 472 11.95 -10.87 -1.57
C SER A 472 12.66 -10.91 -2.92
N ASN A 473 13.29 -9.80 -3.34
CA ASN A 473 13.93 -9.62 -4.63
C ASN A 473 12.94 -9.70 -5.82
N ARG A 474 11.69 -9.28 -5.63
CA ARG A 474 10.68 -9.24 -6.69
C ARG A 474 11.13 -8.40 -7.86
N GLN A 475 11.05 -8.95 -9.06
CA GLN A 475 11.51 -8.31 -10.28
C GLN A 475 10.37 -7.52 -10.95
N ARG A 476 10.72 -6.38 -11.57
CA ARG A 476 9.78 -5.71 -12.47
C ARG A 476 9.42 -6.62 -13.65
N LEU A 477 8.23 -6.44 -14.20
CA LEU A 477 7.83 -7.18 -15.40
C LEU A 477 8.82 -6.90 -16.53
N SER A 478 9.32 -7.97 -17.11
CA SER A 478 10.10 -7.92 -18.35
C SER A 478 9.16 -7.69 -19.54
N ALA A 479 9.71 -7.55 -20.73
CA ALA A 479 8.90 -7.51 -21.93
C ALA A 479 8.03 -8.77 -22.05
N ILE A 480 6.75 -8.56 -22.37
CA ILE A 480 5.76 -9.63 -22.56
C ILE A 480 5.75 -10.03 -24.03
N HIS A 481 5.83 -11.33 -24.30
CA HIS A 481 5.67 -11.89 -25.63
C HIS A 481 4.21 -12.31 -25.81
N LEU A 482 3.58 -11.87 -26.90
CA LEU A 482 2.22 -12.20 -27.24
C LEU A 482 2.17 -13.44 -28.13
N ASP A 483 1.03 -14.15 -28.12
CA ASP A 483 0.81 -15.37 -28.91
C ASP A 483 0.99 -15.18 -30.43
N ASN A 484 0.75 -13.96 -30.90
CA ASN A 484 0.97 -13.58 -32.30
C ASN A 484 2.43 -13.26 -32.66
N GLY A 485 3.39 -13.50 -31.75
CA GLY A 485 4.81 -13.22 -31.92
C GLY A 485 5.22 -11.77 -31.67
N SER A 486 4.28 -10.88 -31.36
CA SER A 486 4.58 -9.50 -31.00
C SER A 486 5.16 -9.42 -29.59
N LYS A 487 5.88 -8.32 -29.30
CA LYS A 487 6.48 -8.07 -28.00
C LYS A 487 6.03 -6.70 -27.48
N ILE A 488 5.52 -6.70 -26.25
CA ILE A 488 5.28 -5.46 -25.48
C ILE A 488 6.56 -5.16 -24.71
N SER A 489 7.18 -4.04 -25.00
CA SER A 489 8.38 -3.60 -24.26
C SER A 489 8.01 -3.05 -22.88
N VAL A 490 8.96 -3.07 -21.96
CA VAL A 490 8.81 -2.43 -20.63
C VAL A 490 8.35 -0.98 -20.75
N SER A 491 8.87 -0.22 -21.72
CA SER A 491 8.46 1.16 -21.98
C SER A 491 7.00 1.31 -22.44
N SER A 492 6.41 0.26 -23.00
CA SER A 492 4.99 0.25 -23.40
C SER A 492 4.07 -0.22 -22.30
N LEU A 493 4.62 -0.85 -21.26
CA LEU A 493 3.87 -1.23 -20.06
C LEU A 493 3.77 -0.08 -19.04
N GLY A 494 4.63 0.95 -19.16
CA GLY A 494 4.67 2.04 -18.19
C GLY A 494 4.82 1.52 -16.76
N ASP A 495 4.03 2.09 -15.85
CA ASP A 495 4.05 1.76 -14.43
C ASP A 495 3.57 0.34 -14.12
N HIS A 496 2.76 -0.27 -15.00
CA HIS A 496 2.38 -1.68 -14.85
C HIS A 496 3.61 -2.59 -14.74
N SER A 497 4.76 -2.19 -15.32
CA SER A 497 6.00 -2.95 -15.19
C SER A 497 6.56 -3.01 -13.77
N LEU A 498 6.21 -2.05 -12.90
CA LEU A 498 6.62 -1.98 -11.49
C LEU A 498 5.69 -2.80 -10.60
N ARG A 499 4.51 -3.16 -11.10
CA ARG A 499 3.38 -3.75 -10.39
C ARG A 499 3.20 -5.24 -10.70
N SER A 500 4.33 -5.98 -10.81
CA SER A 500 4.30 -7.45 -10.97
C SER A 500 3.66 -8.11 -9.74
N PHE A 501 3.07 -9.30 -9.91
CA PHE A 501 2.57 -10.08 -8.79
C PHE A 501 3.70 -10.46 -7.83
N MET A 502 3.38 -10.64 -6.55
CA MET A 502 4.36 -11.05 -5.53
C MET A 502 4.99 -12.39 -5.89
N ASN A 503 6.29 -12.53 -5.70
CA ASN A 503 7.06 -13.71 -6.13
C ASN A 503 7.09 -14.83 -5.08
N TRP A 504 5.92 -15.21 -4.53
CA TRP A 504 5.81 -16.20 -3.46
C TRP A 504 6.56 -17.50 -3.74
N ASP A 505 6.54 -17.99 -4.99
CA ASP A 505 7.20 -19.23 -5.40
C ASP A 505 8.72 -19.10 -5.61
N SER A 506 9.27 -17.88 -5.51
CA SER A 506 10.67 -17.59 -5.82
C SER A 506 11.26 -16.48 -4.94
N ILE A 507 10.88 -16.46 -3.67
CA ILE A 507 11.46 -15.55 -2.68
C ILE A 507 12.95 -15.84 -2.53
N ASP A 508 13.76 -14.79 -2.50
CA ASP A 508 15.16 -14.87 -2.07
C ASP A 508 15.20 -14.94 -0.53
N ASN A 509 15.16 -16.15 0.01
CA ASN A 509 15.04 -16.38 1.45
C ASN A 509 16.22 -15.80 2.26
N ASP A 510 17.41 -15.73 1.68
CA ASP A 510 18.58 -15.16 2.37
C ASP A 510 18.44 -13.63 2.47
N LEU A 511 17.95 -13.01 1.42
CA LEU A 511 17.66 -11.57 1.42
C LEU A 511 16.50 -11.25 2.37
N GLU A 512 15.41 -12.00 2.31
CA GLU A 512 14.26 -11.83 3.21
C GLU A 512 14.69 -11.94 4.68
N ALA A 513 15.47 -12.97 5.04
CA ALA A 513 15.99 -13.16 6.38
C ALA A 513 16.89 -12.00 6.84
N HIS A 514 17.63 -11.38 5.92
CA HIS A 514 18.41 -10.17 6.21
C HIS A 514 17.47 -8.98 6.51
N TRP A 515 16.48 -8.73 5.66
CA TRP A 515 15.50 -7.66 5.87
C TRP A 515 14.72 -7.83 7.17
N GLN A 516 14.33 -9.07 7.51
CA GLN A 516 13.67 -9.40 8.78
C GLN A 516 14.52 -9.02 10.00
N LYS A 517 15.81 -9.32 10.00
CA LYS A 517 16.71 -8.99 11.12
C LYS A 517 16.82 -7.48 11.35
N VAL A 518 17.00 -6.71 10.28
CA VAL A 518 17.10 -5.24 10.38
C VAL A 518 15.73 -4.63 10.73
N GLY A 519 14.66 -5.13 10.14
CA GLY A 519 13.29 -4.68 10.42
C GLY A 519 12.86 -4.95 11.87
N LYS A 520 13.17 -6.13 12.41
CA LYS A 520 12.94 -6.45 13.83
C LYS A 520 13.71 -5.51 14.78
N PHE A 521 14.94 -5.19 14.46
CA PHE A 521 15.69 -4.19 15.23
C PHE A 521 15.01 -2.82 15.18
N ARG A 522 14.61 -2.34 13.98
CA ARG A 522 13.88 -1.08 13.84
C ARG A 522 12.57 -1.08 14.62
N SER A 523 11.75 -2.12 14.50
CA SER A 523 10.45 -2.18 15.18
C SER A 523 10.55 -2.31 16.69
N SER A 524 11.67 -2.88 17.20
CA SER A 524 11.96 -3.00 18.63
C SER A 524 12.49 -1.72 19.24
N HIS A 525 13.00 -0.79 18.44
CA HIS A 525 13.69 0.41 18.88
C HIS A 525 13.13 1.68 18.23
N VAL A 526 12.30 2.41 18.98
CA VAL A 526 11.74 3.70 18.51
C VAL A 526 12.85 4.72 18.18
N ALA A 527 14.00 4.58 18.80
CA ALA A 527 15.17 5.42 18.56
C ALA A 527 15.66 5.36 17.11
N VAL A 528 15.47 4.25 16.39
CA VAL A 528 15.99 4.09 15.02
C VAL A 528 15.41 5.15 14.07
N GLY A 529 14.10 5.34 14.06
CA GLY A 529 13.44 6.32 13.21
C GLY A 529 13.23 7.69 13.84
N ALA A 530 12.92 7.73 15.16
CA ALA A 530 12.49 8.94 15.86
C ALA A 530 13.60 9.57 16.75
N GLY A 531 14.74 8.90 16.92
CA GLY A 531 15.82 9.36 17.79
C GLY A 531 16.75 10.38 17.14
N ALA A 532 17.40 11.19 17.98
CA ALA A 532 18.50 12.04 17.56
C ALA A 532 19.69 11.20 17.09
N ASN A 533 20.32 11.58 15.99
CA ASN A 533 21.48 10.89 15.41
C ASN A 533 22.78 11.53 15.89
N ALA A 534 23.80 10.70 16.13
CA ALA A 534 25.17 11.17 16.32
C ALA A 534 26.17 10.17 15.75
N ALA A 535 27.05 10.63 14.88
CA ALA A 535 28.17 9.83 14.39
C ALA A 535 29.12 9.48 15.56
N ILE A 536 29.62 8.25 15.56
CA ILE A 536 30.58 7.75 16.53
C ILE A 536 31.79 7.12 15.84
N SER A 537 32.90 6.97 16.57
CA SER A 537 34.11 6.37 16.00
C SER A 537 34.05 4.85 16.03
N SER A 538 34.60 4.24 14.96
CA SER A 538 34.84 2.81 14.88
C SER A 538 36.24 2.51 14.29
N SER A 539 36.70 1.26 14.44
CA SER A 539 37.95 0.81 13.81
C SER A 539 37.87 0.66 12.30
N ASP A 540 36.67 0.67 11.73
CA ASP A 540 36.47 0.72 10.26
C ASP A 540 36.34 2.19 9.80
N ALA A 541 37.45 2.75 9.36
CA ALA A 541 37.52 4.15 8.93
C ALA A 541 36.72 4.47 7.64
N ASN A 542 36.29 3.46 6.91
CA ASN A 542 35.51 3.60 5.68
C ASN A 542 34.04 3.17 5.86
N GLY A 543 33.72 2.62 7.01
CA GLY A 543 32.35 2.30 7.40
C GLY A 543 31.64 3.50 8.03
N VAL A 544 30.38 3.33 8.35
CA VAL A 544 29.53 4.31 9.02
C VAL A 544 29.08 3.74 10.37
N ALA A 545 29.34 4.47 11.46
CA ALA A 545 28.93 4.11 12.81
C ALA A 545 28.20 5.29 13.47
N PHE A 546 27.06 5.03 14.09
CA PHE A 546 26.24 6.06 14.71
C PHE A 546 25.46 5.54 15.90
N THR A 547 25.02 6.46 16.77
CA THR A 547 24.03 6.20 17.80
C THR A 547 22.71 6.87 17.47
N ARG A 548 21.62 6.29 17.97
CA ARG A 548 20.29 6.90 17.99
C ARG A 548 19.77 6.93 19.41
N VAL A 549 19.31 8.11 19.85
CA VAL A 549 18.81 8.32 21.20
C VAL A 549 17.43 8.96 21.16
N TYR A 550 16.46 8.31 21.78
CA TYR A 550 15.11 8.80 21.95
C TYR A 550 14.80 8.96 23.45
N ASP A 551 14.37 10.16 23.84
CA ASP A 551 13.95 10.47 25.22
C ASP A 551 12.77 11.46 25.17
N LYS A 552 11.58 10.94 24.84
CA LYS A 552 10.34 11.72 24.73
C LYS A 552 9.17 10.95 25.36
N ASN A 553 8.21 11.68 25.90
CA ASN A 553 6.93 11.12 26.42
C ASN A 553 7.11 10.02 27.49
N GLY A 554 8.22 10.06 28.26
CA GLY A 554 8.53 9.06 29.28
C GLY A 554 9.13 7.76 28.74
N VAL A 555 9.32 7.64 27.43
CA VAL A 555 10.01 6.52 26.77
C VAL A 555 11.47 6.89 26.54
N LYS A 556 12.38 6.01 26.94
CA LYS A 556 13.82 6.14 26.69
C LYS A 556 14.29 4.93 25.91
N ASP A 557 14.98 5.19 24.82
CA ASP A 557 15.55 4.14 23.97
C ASP A 557 16.88 4.64 23.38
N SER A 558 17.87 3.75 23.31
CA SER A 558 19.19 4.09 22.79
C SER A 558 19.82 2.88 22.11
N VAL A 559 20.28 3.06 20.91
CA VAL A 559 20.94 2.04 20.09
C VAL A 559 22.16 2.59 19.38
N ALA A 560 23.07 1.70 18.98
CA ALA A 560 24.11 2.03 18.01
C ALA A 560 24.04 1.07 16.81
N ALA A 561 24.51 1.50 15.66
CA ALA A 561 24.64 0.65 14.50
C ALA A 561 25.91 0.96 13.71
N VAL A 562 26.42 -0.06 13.02
CA VAL A 562 27.57 0.07 12.13
C VAL A 562 27.25 -0.59 10.78
N ILE A 563 27.44 0.15 9.72
CA ILE A 563 27.46 -0.39 8.35
C ILE A 563 28.92 -0.42 7.93
N THR A 564 29.49 -1.61 7.81
CA THR A 564 30.93 -1.76 7.58
C THR A 564 31.31 -1.70 6.11
N SER A 565 32.54 -1.29 5.84
CA SER A 565 33.10 -1.26 4.48
C SER A 565 33.52 -2.63 3.94
N ALA A 566 33.63 -3.63 4.83
CA ALA A 566 34.01 -5.00 4.48
C ALA A 566 33.24 -6.02 5.34
N ALA A 567 32.89 -7.12 4.72
CA ALA A 567 32.22 -8.24 5.37
C ALA A 567 33.18 -9.06 6.24
N ASN A 568 32.60 -9.77 7.24
CA ASN A 568 33.32 -10.70 8.13
C ASN A 568 34.54 -10.08 8.83
N THR A 569 34.43 -8.81 9.22
CA THR A 569 35.49 -8.04 9.87
C THR A 569 35.09 -7.72 11.30
N ASP A 570 36.03 -7.89 12.24
CA ASP A 570 35.83 -7.47 13.62
C ASP A 570 36.02 -5.94 13.74
N VAL A 571 34.96 -5.26 14.19
CA VAL A 571 34.94 -3.81 14.31
C VAL A 571 34.72 -3.40 15.77
N SER A 572 35.67 -2.64 16.29
CA SER A 572 35.58 -1.99 17.60
C SER A 572 34.88 -0.64 17.43
N THR A 573 33.81 -0.42 18.18
CA THR A 573 32.93 0.75 18.08
C THR A 573 32.85 1.46 19.42
N ASP A 574 33.03 2.78 19.44
CA ASP A 574 32.84 3.62 20.61
C ASP A 574 31.33 3.80 20.91
N VAL A 575 30.89 3.25 22.03
CA VAL A 575 29.51 3.32 22.51
C VAL A 575 29.35 4.04 23.83
N SER A 576 30.42 4.72 24.27
CA SER A 576 30.54 5.37 25.60
C SER A 576 29.44 6.43 25.85
N SER A 577 28.90 7.02 24.80
CA SER A 577 27.82 8.01 24.90
C SER A 577 26.47 7.43 25.34
N ILE A 578 26.26 6.11 25.18
CA ILE A 578 24.95 5.45 25.44
C ILE A 578 25.07 4.24 26.35
N PHE A 579 26.24 3.58 26.43
CA PHE A 579 26.45 2.40 27.27
C PHE A 579 27.69 2.60 28.18
N ALA A 580 27.51 2.39 29.48
CA ALA A 580 28.61 2.49 30.45
C ALA A 580 29.54 1.26 30.41
N ASP A 581 30.79 1.41 30.85
CA ASP A 581 31.70 0.28 31.05
C ASP A 581 31.08 -0.77 31.96
N GLY A 582 31.22 -2.03 31.60
CA GLY A 582 30.62 -3.16 32.28
C GLY A 582 29.20 -3.50 31.82
N SER A 583 28.54 -2.68 31.01
CA SER A 583 27.25 -3.02 30.39
C SER A 583 27.42 -4.20 29.42
N VAL A 584 26.50 -5.13 29.47
CA VAL A 584 26.40 -6.19 28.44
C VAL A 584 25.49 -5.70 27.31
N VAL A 585 26.01 -5.75 26.11
CA VAL A 585 25.28 -5.37 24.89
C VAL A 585 25.23 -6.55 23.93
N ARG A 586 24.27 -6.54 23.02
CA ARG A 586 24.06 -7.57 22.00
C ARG A 586 24.13 -6.95 20.61
N ASN A 587 24.75 -7.66 19.67
CA ASN A 587 24.51 -7.43 18.27
C ASN A 587 23.18 -8.11 17.91
N ALA A 588 22.11 -7.35 17.73
CA ALA A 588 20.78 -7.89 17.42
C ALA A 588 20.73 -8.63 16.09
N TYR A 589 21.67 -8.34 15.18
CA TYR A 589 21.71 -8.97 13.86
C TYR A 589 22.05 -10.47 13.91
N ASP A 590 22.94 -10.89 14.82
CA ASP A 590 23.40 -12.28 14.94
C ASP A 590 23.24 -12.89 16.34
N GLY A 591 22.80 -12.08 17.31
CA GLY A 591 22.58 -12.49 18.70
C GLY A 591 23.85 -12.57 19.57
N THR A 592 25.03 -12.24 19.03
CA THR A 592 26.29 -12.26 19.81
C THR A 592 26.28 -11.18 20.87
N THR A 593 26.90 -11.44 22.03
CA THR A 593 26.99 -10.50 23.15
C THR A 593 28.41 -10.15 23.48
N ALA A 594 28.61 -8.92 23.97
CA ALA A 594 29.90 -8.45 24.42
C ALA A 594 29.72 -7.49 25.62
N THR A 595 30.79 -7.30 26.42
CA THR A 595 30.79 -6.34 27.52
C THR A 595 31.55 -5.08 27.10
N VAL A 596 30.95 -3.92 27.34
CA VAL A 596 31.58 -2.63 27.08
C VAL A 596 32.79 -2.46 27.97
N ALA A 597 33.94 -2.15 27.40
CA ALA A 597 35.20 -1.92 28.10
C ALA A 597 35.93 -0.70 27.51
N ASN A 598 36.35 0.23 28.35
CA ASN A 598 36.95 1.49 27.92
C ASN A 598 36.08 2.26 26.90
N GLY A 599 34.76 2.24 27.10
CA GLY A 599 33.79 2.89 26.24
C GLY A 599 33.52 2.20 24.91
N SER A 600 34.13 1.06 24.63
CA SER A 600 34.06 0.40 23.31
C SER A 600 33.60 -1.04 23.42
N VAL A 601 33.07 -1.54 22.31
CA VAL A 601 32.67 -2.95 22.11
C VAL A 601 33.11 -3.42 20.72
N THR A 602 33.44 -4.71 20.60
CA THR A 602 33.84 -5.31 19.30
C THR A 602 32.87 -6.39 18.90
N PHE A 603 32.38 -6.29 17.66
CA PHE A 603 31.54 -7.30 17.00
C PHE A 603 32.04 -7.58 15.59
N ASN A 604 31.72 -8.76 15.07
CA ASN A 604 31.98 -9.12 13.69
C ASN A 604 30.84 -8.61 12.77
N SER A 605 31.18 -8.05 11.61
CA SER A 605 30.20 -7.47 10.67
C SER A 605 29.36 -8.51 9.91
N GLY A 606 29.71 -9.79 10.04
CA GLY A 606 29.04 -10.85 9.28
C GLY A 606 29.15 -10.71 7.76
N ALA A 607 28.39 -11.53 7.05
CA ALA A 607 28.41 -11.56 5.58
C ALA A 607 27.82 -10.29 4.93
N HIS A 608 26.96 -9.56 5.65
CA HIS A 608 26.18 -8.44 5.09
C HIS A 608 26.55 -7.09 5.73
N ASN A 609 27.74 -6.94 6.25
CA ASN A 609 28.32 -5.67 6.68
C ASN A 609 27.50 -4.93 7.74
N THR A 610 26.75 -5.64 8.61
CA THR A 610 25.74 -5.06 9.50
C THR A 610 25.99 -5.45 10.95
N ILE A 611 26.12 -4.44 11.83
CA ILE A 611 26.18 -4.59 13.28
C ILE A 611 25.10 -3.71 13.92
N LEU A 612 24.21 -4.29 14.72
CA LEU A 612 23.08 -3.62 15.38
C LEU A 612 23.21 -3.78 16.89
N ILE A 613 23.59 -2.73 17.61
CA ILE A 613 23.98 -2.79 19.02
C ILE A 613 22.85 -2.29 19.91
N GLU A 614 22.40 -3.13 20.82
CA GLU A 614 21.36 -2.84 21.81
C GLU A 614 21.77 -3.30 23.20
N ALA A 615 21.14 -2.73 24.25
CA ALA A 615 21.31 -3.22 25.60
C ALA A 615 20.69 -4.61 25.79
N VAL A 616 21.38 -5.53 26.42
CA VAL A 616 20.73 -6.75 26.92
C VAL A 616 19.91 -6.35 28.15
N SER A 617 18.57 -6.44 28.04
CA SER A 617 17.70 -6.28 29.22
C SER A 617 18.18 -7.30 30.28
N ALA A 618 18.43 -6.86 31.48
CA ALA A 618 18.65 -7.79 32.60
C ALA A 618 17.35 -8.60 32.72
N GLU A 619 17.33 -9.83 32.19
CA GLU A 619 16.29 -10.77 32.52
C GLU A 619 16.13 -10.80 34.02
N ALA A 620 14.93 -10.49 34.53
CA ALA A 620 14.63 -10.73 35.93
C ALA A 620 15.00 -12.21 36.18
N PRO A 621 15.82 -12.52 37.20
CA PRO A 621 16.28 -13.88 37.42
C PRO A 621 15.07 -14.76 37.49
N THR A 622 14.95 -15.70 36.54
CA THR A 622 13.92 -16.73 36.55
C THR A 622 14.10 -17.45 37.88
N ALA A 623 13.11 -17.30 38.76
CA ALA A 623 13.06 -18.10 39.98
C ALA A 623 13.24 -19.56 39.57
N PRO A 624 14.11 -20.34 40.25
CA PRO A 624 14.32 -21.71 39.88
C PRO A 624 12.96 -22.42 39.87
N SER A 625 12.61 -23.01 38.76
CA SER A 625 11.44 -23.86 38.62
C SER A 625 11.58 -24.98 39.64
N THR A 626 10.89 -24.87 40.77
CA THR A 626 10.66 -26.00 41.66
C THR A 626 9.58 -26.81 41.00
N GLU A 627 9.98 -27.75 40.15
CA GLU A 627 9.16 -28.89 39.79
C GLU A 627 8.69 -29.58 41.07
N PRO A 628 7.39 -29.80 41.33
CA PRO A 628 6.98 -30.60 42.46
C PRO A 628 7.35 -32.04 42.14
N THR A 629 8.33 -32.54 42.87
CA THR A 629 8.63 -33.98 42.94
C THR A 629 7.42 -34.69 43.53
N VAL A 630 6.73 -35.44 42.70
CA VAL A 630 5.71 -36.38 43.13
C VAL A 630 6.43 -37.54 43.84
N PRO A 631 6.03 -37.93 45.07
CA PRO A 631 6.63 -39.11 45.73
C PRO A 631 6.26 -40.36 44.95
N VAL A 632 7.28 -41.15 44.64
CA VAL A 632 7.07 -42.50 44.13
C VAL A 632 6.72 -43.38 45.31
N ASP A 633 5.48 -43.88 45.39
CA ASP A 633 5.10 -44.96 46.26
C ASP A 633 5.40 -46.28 45.56
N ASP A 634 6.31 -47.02 46.17
CA ASP A 634 6.69 -48.36 45.83
C ASP A 634 5.69 -49.29 46.55
N ASP A 635 4.84 -50.00 45.79
CA ASP A 635 4.32 -51.29 46.28
C ASP A 635 3.99 -52.30 45.19
N THR A 636 4.53 -53.43 45.41
CA THR A 636 4.67 -54.68 44.69
C THR A 636 3.37 -55.37 44.25
N ASN A 637 3.38 -55.82 42.98
CA ASN A 637 3.03 -57.13 42.35
C ASN A 637 2.08 -58.12 43.12
N PRO A 638 1.47 -59.20 42.50
CA PRO A 638 1.26 -59.58 41.10
C PRO A 638 -0.16 -60.17 40.81
N THR A 639 -0.47 -60.46 39.59
CA THR A 639 -1.02 -61.72 39.02
C THR A 639 -1.92 -61.52 37.80
N THR A 640 -1.53 -62.24 36.77
CA THR A 640 -2.22 -62.61 35.54
C THR A 640 -3.47 -63.51 35.81
N PRO A 641 -4.27 -64.00 34.82
CA PRO A 641 -4.10 -64.05 33.35
C PRO A 641 -5.42 -64.02 32.49
N VAL A 642 -5.21 -63.88 31.17
CA VAL A 642 -5.85 -64.65 30.05
C VAL A 642 -7.32 -64.40 29.70
N ASP A 643 -7.70 -64.14 28.52
CA ASP A 643 -7.95 -64.74 27.19
C ASP A 643 -8.86 -63.79 26.40
N ASP A 644 -9.00 -63.74 25.18
CA ASP A 644 -8.62 -64.46 23.96
C ASP A 644 -9.41 -63.81 22.79
N ASN A 645 -8.78 -63.81 21.61
CA ASN A 645 -9.41 -63.89 20.29
C ASN A 645 -10.25 -62.67 19.76
N THR A 646 -10.05 -62.18 18.58
CA THR A 646 -9.66 -62.72 17.26
C THR A 646 -9.46 -61.59 16.25
N ASN A 647 -8.42 -61.72 15.48
CA ASN A 647 -8.17 -61.11 14.16
C ASN A 647 -8.96 -61.90 13.10
N PRO A 648 -9.11 -61.52 11.80
CA PRO A 648 -8.08 -61.06 10.90
C PRO A 648 -8.47 -60.00 9.84
N ALA A 649 -7.52 -59.24 9.45
CA ALA A 649 -6.79 -59.13 8.19
C ALA A 649 -7.59 -59.16 6.86
N THR A 650 -7.33 -58.16 6.02
CA THR A 650 -6.77 -58.39 4.66
C THR A 650 -6.42 -57.06 3.99
N GLU A 651 -5.15 -56.82 3.79
CA GLU A 651 -4.58 -56.28 2.56
C GLU A 651 -4.54 -57.42 1.53
N PRO A 652 -4.33 -57.25 0.22
CA PRO A 652 -3.27 -56.53 -0.48
C PRO A 652 -3.73 -55.93 -1.84
N ALA A 653 -3.04 -55.26 -2.66
CA ALA A 653 -1.73 -55.32 -3.30
C ALA A 653 -1.65 -54.35 -4.47
N THR A 654 -0.56 -53.68 -4.58
CA THR A 654 0.41 -53.51 -5.69
C THR A 654 -0.04 -53.60 -7.14
N ALA A 655 0.40 -52.62 -7.96
CA ALA A 655 1.16 -52.72 -9.21
C ALA A 655 1.43 -51.31 -9.73
N ALA A 656 2.63 -50.81 -9.79
CA ALA A 656 3.73 -50.98 -10.73
C ALA A 656 3.67 -49.99 -11.91
N SER A 657 4.51 -48.97 -11.83
CA SER A 657 5.62 -48.56 -12.72
C SER A 657 5.38 -48.60 -14.23
N THR A 658 5.62 -47.47 -14.89
CA THR A 658 6.51 -47.44 -16.06
C THR A 658 7.14 -46.05 -16.23
N ASP A 659 8.45 -46.04 -16.28
CA ASP A 659 9.38 -45.02 -16.72
C ASP A 659 9.13 -44.59 -18.17
N ALA A 660 9.38 -43.31 -18.47
CA ALA A 660 9.94 -42.90 -19.76
C ALA A 660 10.78 -41.64 -19.60
N THR A 661 12.06 -41.83 -19.47
CA THR A 661 13.12 -40.85 -19.71
C THR A 661 13.13 -40.42 -21.17
N VAL A 662 13.25 -39.12 -21.44
CA VAL A 662 13.85 -38.61 -22.69
C VAL A 662 14.88 -37.54 -22.36
N ALA A 663 16.04 -37.76 -22.94
CA ALA A 663 17.30 -37.13 -22.72
C ALA A 663 17.42 -35.67 -23.23
N ALA A 664 18.33 -34.96 -22.59
CA ALA A 664 18.93 -33.73 -23.01
C ALA A 664 19.63 -33.81 -24.38
N ASN A 665 19.54 -32.75 -25.15
CA ASN A 665 20.53 -32.43 -26.18
C ASN A 665 21.02 -31.01 -26.01
N VAL A 666 22.28 -30.92 -25.60
CA VAL A 666 23.15 -29.75 -25.65
C VAL A 666 23.67 -29.63 -27.09
N VAL A 667 23.55 -28.42 -27.65
CA VAL A 667 24.39 -28.02 -28.79
C VAL A 667 25.01 -26.69 -28.45
N ASN A 668 26.31 -26.76 -28.22
CA ASN A 668 27.25 -25.64 -28.29
C ASN A 668 27.44 -25.26 -29.75
N ASP A 669 27.43 -23.97 -30.04
CA ASP A 669 28.31 -23.46 -31.09
C ASP A 669 28.83 -22.04 -30.74
N LYS A 670 30.13 -21.98 -30.75
CA LYS A 670 30.97 -20.78 -30.74
C LYS A 670 31.12 -20.28 -32.17
N ASP A 671 31.19 -18.98 -32.39
CA ASP A 671 32.31 -18.19 -32.87
C ASP A 671 31.86 -16.81 -33.36
N SER A 672 32.45 -15.84 -32.78
CA SER A 672 33.42 -14.82 -33.26
C SER A 672 32.89 -13.81 -34.32
N SER A 673 32.95 -12.58 -34.08
CA SER A 673 34.07 -11.65 -34.28
C SER A 673 33.60 -10.18 -34.32
N ALA A 674 34.47 -9.35 -33.84
CA ALA A 674 34.42 -7.92 -33.68
C ALA A 674 34.28 -7.10 -34.98
N SER A 675 33.70 -5.90 -34.84
CA SER A 675 34.38 -4.71 -35.42
C SER A 675 33.88 -3.42 -34.73
N ASN A 676 34.87 -2.65 -34.32
CA ASN A 676 34.83 -1.26 -33.87
C ASN A 676 34.29 -0.32 -34.95
N SER A 677 33.59 0.73 -34.52
CA SER A 677 33.91 2.08 -35.00
C SER A 677 33.35 3.13 -34.04
N SER A 678 34.32 3.86 -33.50
CA SER A 678 34.19 5.15 -32.83
C SER A 678 33.72 6.25 -33.79
N VAL A 679 32.94 7.23 -33.32
CA VAL A 679 33.15 8.66 -33.62
C VAL A 679 32.40 9.51 -32.58
N ASP A 680 33.16 10.31 -31.93
CA ASP A 680 33.16 11.59 -31.24
C ASP A 680 31.88 12.45 -31.16
N SER A 681 31.75 12.94 -29.94
CA SER A 681 31.44 14.26 -29.40
C SER A 681 30.69 15.31 -30.23
N SER A 682 29.64 15.86 -29.66
CA SER A 682 29.59 17.29 -29.28
C SER A 682 28.41 17.61 -28.39
N SER A 683 28.75 18.40 -27.39
CA SER A 683 27.91 19.10 -26.40
C SER A 683 26.80 19.95 -27.04
N ASN A 684 25.62 20.01 -26.37
CA ASN A 684 25.09 21.29 -25.92
C ASN A 684 23.94 21.10 -24.92
N ASN A 685 24.00 21.93 -23.91
CA ASN A 685 22.98 22.23 -22.92
C ASN A 685 21.68 22.68 -23.57
N ASP A 686 20.52 22.30 -23.03
CA ASP A 686 19.61 23.18 -22.30
C ASP A 686 18.26 22.54 -22.01
N ALA A 687 17.72 22.99 -20.88
CA ALA A 687 16.34 22.99 -20.46
C ALA A 687 15.73 21.69 -19.95
N SER A 688 15.73 21.59 -18.62
CA SER A 688 14.83 20.82 -17.81
C SER A 688 13.38 21.09 -18.19
N THR A 689 12.71 20.11 -18.79
CA THR A 689 11.26 20.00 -18.73
C THR A 689 10.95 18.87 -17.78
N GLY A 690 10.44 19.23 -16.59
CA GLY A 690 9.97 18.28 -15.60
C GLY A 690 8.92 17.34 -16.20
N LYS A 691 9.23 16.06 -16.21
CA LYS A 691 8.22 15.03 -16.45
C LYS A 691 7.33 14.95 -15.25
N VAL A 692 6.06 15.26 -15.42
CA VAL A 692 5.01 14.96 -14.45
C VAL A 692 4.59 13.52 -14.72
N ALA A 693 4.94 12.62 -13.83
CA ALA A 693 4.40 11.27 -13.82
C ALA A 693 3.39 11.16 -12.69
N THR A 694 2.15 11.01 -13.04
CA THR A 694 1.10 10.49 -12.15
C THR A 694 0.33 9.46 -12.95
N GLY A 695 0.28 8.22 -12.42
CA GLY A 695 -0.50 7.08 -12.89
C GLY A 695 -0.70 6.95 -14.41
N ASP A 696 0.09 6.12 -15.05
CA ASP A 696 0.01 5.71 -16.44
C ASP A 696 0.50 6.67 -17.54
N SER A 697 1.81 6.70 -17.73
CA SER A 697 2.46 7.40 -18.87
C SER A 697 2.11 6.84 -20.27
N ALA A 698 1.38 5.73 -20.36
CA ALA A 698 1.00 5.12 -21.63
C ALA A 698 -0.20 5.83 -22.31
N ALA A 699 -1.06 6.49 -21.55
CA ALA A 699 -2.20 7.21 -22.08
C ALA A 699 -1.84 8.59 -22.66
N VAL A 700 -0.77 9.22 -22.17
CA VAL A 700 -0.35 10.58 -22.56
C VAL A 700 0.11 10.68 -24.01
N ALA A 701 0.77 9.65 -24.55
CA ALA A 701 1.32 9.70 -25.90
C ALA A 701 0.26 9.66 -27.00
N LEU A 702 -0.95 9.15 -26.73
CA LEU A 702 -1.97 8.95 -27.76
C LEU A 702 -2.92 10.12 -27.90
N LEU A 703 -3.20 10.83 -26.82
CA LEU A 703 -4.13 11.96 -26.80
C LEU A 703 -3.51 13.26 -27.30
N THR A 704 -2.19 13.42 -27.19
CA THR A 704 -1.46 14.54 -27.82
C THR A 704 -1.60 14.52 -29.34
N THR A 705 -1.76 13.36 -29.95
CA THR A 705 -1.93 13.26 -31.41
C THR A 705 -3.35 13.64 -31.84
N ILE A 706 -4.35 13.39 -31.01
CA ILE A 706 -5.76 13.77 -31.29
C ILE A 706 -5.98 15.26 -31.07
N LEU A 707 -5.36 15.87 -30.08
CA LEU A 707 -5.41 17.31 -29.82
C LEU A 707 -4.71 18.13 -30.90
N LEU A 708 -3.61 17.64 -31.46
CA LEU A 708 -2.96 18.28 -32.60
C LEU A 708 -3.82 18.21 -33.86
N ALA A 709 -4.63 17.16 -34.04
CA ALA A 709 -5.59 17.06 -35.13
C ALA A 709 -6.80 17.98 -34.90
N ALA A 710 -7.31 18.07 -33.65
CA ALA A 710 -8.44 18.94 -33.30
C ALA A 710 -8.01 20.42 -33.27
N GLY A 711 -6.85 20.76 -32.77
CA GLY A 711 -6.27 22.12 -32.81
C GLY A 711 -6.01 22.59 -34.23
N GLY A 712 -5.58 21.71 -35.12
CA GLY A 712 -5.41 22.00 -36.56
C GLY A 712 -6.71 22.35 -37.27
N VAL A 713 -7.81 21.71 -36.91
CA VAL A 713 -9.16 21.99 -37.45
C VAL A 713 -9.71 23.30 -36.90
N ILE A 714 -9.50 23.61 -35.62
CA ILE A 714 -9.95 24.87 -35.00
C ILE A 714 -9.21 26.08 -35.60
N VAL A 715 -7.92 25.98 -35.86
CA VAL A 715 -7.13 27.02 -36.51
C VAL A 715 -7.55 27.20 -37.98
N ALA A 716 -7.91 26.11 -38.68
CA ALA A 716 -8.40 26.17 -40.06
C ALA A 716 -9.81 26.79 -40.16
N VAL A 717 -10.68 26.52 -39.17
CA VAL A 717 -12.02 27.10 -39.12
C VAL A 717 -11.95 28.59 -38.73
N ARG A 718 -11.11 28.98 -37.77
CA ARG A 718 -10.93 30.39 -37.38
C ARG A 718 -10.34 31.24 -38.49
N LYS A 719 -9.39 30.73 -39.28
CA LYS A 719 -8.90 31.41 -40.50
C LYS A 719 -9.93 31.55 -41.63
N LYS A 720 -10.99 30.76 -41.60
CA LYS A 720 -12.06 30.84 -42.59
C LYS A 720 -13.15 31.84 -42.21
N TYR A 721 -13.32 32.13 -40.89
CA TYR A 721 -14.28 33.10 -40.40
C TYR A 721 -13.69 34.52 -40.30
N ASP A 722 -12.39 34.71 -40.24
CA ASP A 722 -11.74 36.02 -40.28
C ASP A 722 -11.56 36.59 -41.73
N LYS A 723 -12.13 35.92 -42.73
CA LYS A 723 -12.13 36.33 -44.15
C LYS A 723 -13.51 36.40 -44.80
N ALA A 724 -14.57 36.50 -44.00
CA ALA A 724 -15.91 36.75 -44.53
C ALA A 724 -16.49 38.03 -43.97
#